data_010b72c2664e545ac807a5f582e6fb63
#
_entry.id   010b72c2664e545ac807a5f582e6fb63
#
_cell.length_a   1.000
_cell.length_b   1.000
_cell.length_c   1.000
_cell.angle_alpha   90.00
_cell.angle_beta   90.00
_cell.angle_gamma   90.00
#
_symmetry.space_group_name_H-M   'P 1'
#
loop_
_entity.id
_entity.type
_entity.pdbx_description
1 polymer ?
#
loop_
_entity_poly.entity_id
_entity_poly.type
_entity_poly.pdbx_seq_one_letter_code
_entity_poly.pdbx_strand_id
1 'polypeptide(L)'
;MKHFTIFQGFYYAIAEMTEEEIVSTIGSFTYREKVEEIRRIFAEQGEKAANEKKKELPAIAFSASYRGRRTKVNLVKYLGHIVIDIDHLSKEELARILPIIKRCDYTRIAFISPKGMGVKIIVRACHPDETLPETLQEIEDFHHAAYTRLVSFYTELCRIEIDTSGQDVARTCLFSYDPEIYFNPNADAFLVDQPQASYKISNRKNLSGSKQQTPPDGTPTNEDTALNAHSANASLVLTLTYYHNKSEKYIAGNRNNYLHHLSCTFNRYGIPQEETSAFIKSQFTDFPADETVSLINSAYAHTDEFNTCKLNGTQKRILRIEQYISEHYETRYNEVLHIMEYRRRRPDTEKPEPFRILDEMMENSIWIEINELGYPCTVKTIENLIYSDFSQSYHPIREYFELLPEWDGTDYIRILADSVQTSHQEFWAECLERYLVAMCAAATQENIVNHTVLLLCSEIQNIGKTTFINNLLPPELRAYLSTGLINSNNKDDLAKITQAMLINLDEFEGMSGRELNAFKDLVTRKVISFRLPYARRSQNFPHTASFAGTCNYQEVLHDTTGNRRFLCFHPYSIQFITINYAQLYAQIKYLLNKPGYQYWFTQADNERLEENNEAFIFHSPEEEMVLTHIRKPERFEKVYYLAVSEIAELIRERTGYQYSIGSKIQLGKVMTKHHFESKKGNNGRRYAVFIIDIEQVKSNRLYE
;
A
#
# COMPACT_ATOMS: atom_id res chain seq x y z
N MET A 1 19.38 42.56 -9.83
CA MET A 1 19.49 41.25 -10.48
C MET A 1 19.16 40.16 -9.45
N LYS A 2 18.47 39.11 -9.83
CA LYS A 2 18.26 37.97 -8.95
C LYS A 2 19.48 37.06 -8.99
N HIS A 3 20.01 36.66 -7.82
CA HIS A 3 21.14 35.75 -7.70
C HIS A 3 20.63 34.40 -7.24
N PHE A 4 21.07 33.33 -7.92
CA PHE A 4 20.74 31.94 -7.64
C PHE A 4 21.91 31.26 -6.96
N THR A 5 21.64 30.49 -5.90
CA THR A 5 22.69 29.80 -5.16
C THR A 5 23.13 28.54 -5.88
N ILE A 6 24.43 28.40 -6.07
CA ILE A 6 25.08 27.22 -6.67
C ILE A 6 25.66 26.34 -5.58
N PHE A 7 25.42 25.04 -5.69
CA PHE A 7 25.85 24.03 -4.71
C PHE A 7 26.85 23.05 -5.32
N GLN A 8 27.84 22.64 -4.53
CA GLN A 8 28.66 21.48 -4.82
C GLN A 8 28.07 20.27 -4.07
N GLY A 9 27.86 19.16 -4.80
CA GLY A 9 27.38 17.92 -4.20
C GLY A 9 26.03 17.99 -3.50
N PHE A 10 25.14 18.88 -3.89
CA PHE A 10 23.79 19.10 -3.35
C PHE A 10 23.67 19.73 -1.94
N TYR A 11 24.76 19.96 -1.21
CA TYR A 11 24.66 20.34 0.20
C TYR A 11 25.25 21.71 0.55
N TYR A 12 26.37 22.11 -0.06
CA TYR A 12 27.10 23.32 0.32
C TYR A 12 27.10 24.37 -0.78
N ALA A 13 26.67 25.59 -0.44
CA ALA A 13 26.73 26.72 -1.32
C ALA A 13 28.18 27.09 -1.63
N ILE A 14 28.52 27.24 -2.93
CA ILE A 14 29.87 27.58 -3.39
C ILE A 14 29.95 28.90 -4.12
N ALA A 15 28.82 29.35 -4.71
CA ALA A 15 28.73 30.59 -5.48
C ALA A 15 27.31 31.11 -5.56
N GLU A 16 27.15 32.34 -6.02
CA GLU A 16 25.90 32.91 -6.51
C GLU A 16 26.11 33.34 -7.97
N MET A 17 25.08 33.11 -8.81
CA MET A 17 25.12 33.46 -10.24
C MET A 17 23.80 34.10 -10.67
N THR A 18 23.87 34.98 -11.64
CA THR A 18 22.68 35.52 -12.33
C THR A 18 22.12 34.55 -13.37
N GLU A 19 20.92 34.80 -13.87
CA GLU A 19 20.33 33.98 -14.96
C GLU A 19 21.23 33.94 -16.19
N GLU A 20 21.73 35.11 -16.59
CA GLU A 20 22.59 35.26 -17.76
C GLU A 20 23.91 34.47 -17.61
N GLU A 21 24.51 34.48 -16.42
CA GLU A 21 25.69 33.69 -16.13
C GLU A 21 25.43 32.19 -16.16
N ILE A 22 24.28 31.74 -15.60
CA ILE A 22 23.86 30.33 -15.66
C ILE A 22 23.64 29.89 -17.10
N VAL A 23 22.88 30.67 -17.88
CA VAL A 23 22.61 30.39 -19.30
C VAL A 23 23.92 30.34 -20.11
N SER A 24 24.80 31.33 -19.93
CA SER A 24 26.11 31.36 -20.57
C SER A 24 26.97 30.14 -20.18
N THR A 25 26.91 29.71 -18.92
CA THR A 25 27.68 28.56 -18.43
C THR A 25 27.18 27.26 -19.03
N ILE A 26 25.88 27.04 -19.14
CA ILE A 26 25.26 25.84 -19.74
C ILE A 26 25.50 25.79 -21.25
N GLY A 27 25.45 26.94 -21.93
CA GLY A 27 25.68 27.05 -23.39
C GLY A 27 27.17 26.94 -23.77
N SER A 28 28.09 27.22 -22.82
CA SER A 28 29.53 27.18 -23.04
C SER A 28 30.16 25.81 -22.82
N PHE A 29 31.47 25.70 -23.14
CA PHE A 29 32.23 24.45 -22.93
C PHE A 29 32.56 24.13 -21.45
N THR A 30 32.13 24.93 -20.49
CA THR A 30 32.52 24.80 -19.09
C THR A 30 32.29 23.39 -18.52
N TYR A 31 31.14 22.77 -18.79
CA TYR A 31 30.82 21.41 -18.33
C TYR A 31 30.73 20.40 -19.45
N ARG A 32 31.14 20.73 -20.65
CA ARG A 32 31.02 19.88 -21.84
C ARG A 32 31.63 18.49 -21.64
N GLU A 33 32.87 18.42 -21.23
CA GLU A 33 33.59 17.12 -21.09
C GLU A 33 32.88 16.20 -20.06
N LYS A 34 32.49 16.75 -18.92
CA LYS A 34 31.78 15.98 -17.90
C LYS A 34 30.40 15.51 -18.36
N VAL A 35 29.65 16.35 -19.06
CA VAL A 35 28.33 16.01 -19.57
C VAL A 35 28.40 15.00 -20.73
N GLU A 36 29.34 15.15 -21.62
CA GLU A 36 29.57 14.18 -22.70
C GLU A 36 30.02 12.81 -22.14
N GLU A 37 30.85 12.80 -21.08
CA GLU A 37 31.20 11.58 -20.35
C GLU A 37 29.98 10.92 -19.71
N ILE A 38 29.09 11.68 -19.07
CA ILE A 38 27.83 11.17 -18.49
C ILE A 38 26.95 10.55 -19.57
N ARG A 39 26.81 11.20 -20.75
CA ARG A 39 26.05 10.72 -21.90
C ARG A 39 26.61 9.42 -22.46
N ARG A 40 27.96 9.33 -22.52
CA ARG A 40 28.64 8.08 -22.95
C ARG A 40 28.41 6.95 -21.93
N ILE A 41 28.61 7.19 -20.62
CA ILE A 41 28.39 6.20 -19.58
C ILE A 41 26.92 5.74 -19.59
N PHE A 42 25.98 6.65 -19.84
CA PHE A 42 24.57 6.29 -19.94
C PHE A 42 24.33 5.32 -21.10
N ALA A 43 24.92 5.55 -22.24
CA ALA A 43 24.77 4.70 -23.41
C ALA A 43 25.49 3.34 -23.28
N GLU A 44 26.63 3.26 -22.59
CA GLU A 44 27.47 2.06 -22.49
C GLU A 44 27.16 1.20 -21.25
N GLN A 45 26.85 1.83 -20.12
CA GLN A 45 26.75 1.19 -18.79
C GLN A 45 25.38 1.35 -18.13
N GLY A 46 24.47 2.11 -18.74
CA GLY A 46 23.11 2.32 -18.28
C GLY A 46 22.94 3.41 -17.22
N GLU A 47 21.72 3.53 -16.77
CA GLU A 47 21.26 4.67 -15.97
C GLU A 47 21.92 4.78 -14.59
N LYS A 48 22.14 3.65 -13.91
CA LYS A 48 22.71 3.64 -12.54
C LYS A 48 24.12 4.24 -12.52
N ALA A 49 24.98 3.86 -13.45
CA ALA A 49 26.34 4.38 -13.56
C ALA A 49 26.35 5.87 -13.91
N ALA A 50 25.50 6.29 -14.85
CA ALA A 50 25.35 7.69 -15.23
C ALA A 50 24.83 8.56 -14.05
N ASN A 51 23.93 8.07 -13.23
CA ASN A 51 23.41 8.78 -12.06
C ASN A 51 24.48 9.00 -10.99
N GLU A 52 25.41 8.07 -10.79
CA GLU A 52 26.55 8.27 -9.90
C GLU A 52 27.48 9.37 -10.42
N LYS A 53 27.83 9.31 -11.70
CA LYS A 53 28.71 10.30 -12.33
C LYS A 53 28.10 11.71 -12.35
N LYS A 54 26.80 11.81 -12.54
CA LYS A 54 26.00 13.04 -12.54
C LYS A 54 26.12 13.83 -11.22
N LYS A 55 26.42 13.18 -10.10
CA LYS A 55 26.62 13.83 -8.78
C LYS A 55 27.86 14.71 -8.72
N GLU A 56 28.78 14.59 -9.66
CA GLU A 56 29.99 15.45 -9.75
C GLU A 56 29.70 16.84 -10.33
N LEU A 57 28.53 17.02 -10.94
CA LEU A 57 28.12 18.33 -11.45
C LEU A 57 27.61 19.22 -10.33
N PRO A 58 27.89 20.54 -10.37
CA PRO A 58 27.26 21.49 -9.47
C PRO A 58 25.75 21.57 -9.73
N ALA A 59 25.02 22.04 -8.71
CA ALA A 59 23.58 22.15 -8.73
C ALA A 59 23.13 23.60 -8.50
N ILE A 60 22.08 24.01 -9.20
CA ILE A 60 21.50 25.35 -9.16
C ILE A 60 20.19 25.29 -8.36
N ALA A 61 20.01 26.20 -7.40
CA ALA A 61 18.71 26.39 -6.75
C ALA A 61 17.98 27.57 -7.41
N PHE A 62 17.07 27.27 -8.33
CA PHE A 62 16.28 28.30 -9.04
C PHE A 62 15.15 28.89 -8.19
N SER A 63 14.58 28.11 -7.29
CA SER A 63 13.39 28.50 -6.54
C SER A 63 13.68 29.48 -5.42
N ALA A 64 14.85 29.38 -4.77
CA ALA A 64 15.21 30.21 -3.63
C ALA A 64 16.73 30.40 -3.50
N SER A 65 17.17 31.46 -2.81
CA SER A 65 18.56 31.63 -2.39
C SER A 65 18.77 31.07 -0.97
N TYR A 66 19.97 30.57 -0.70
CA TYR A 66 20.31 29.87 0.55
C TYR A 66 21.63 30.40 1.16
N ARG A 67 21.75 30.33 2.50
CA ARG A 67 22.97 30.64 3.21
C ARG A 67 23.63 29.35 3.74
N GLY A 68 24.74 28.95 3.11
CA GLY A 68 25.50 27.77 3.53
C GLY A 68 24.86 26.44 3.08
N ARG A 69 24.23 25.68 3.96
CA ARG A 69 23.62 24.38 3.62
C ARG A 69 22.24 24.55 3.00
N ARG A 70 21.92 23.67 2.03
CA ARG A 70 20.60 23.59 1.38
C ARG A 70 19.58 22.92 2.32
N THR A 71 19.01 23.72 3.22
CA THR A 71 17.92 23.31 4.11
C THR A 71 16.88 24.41 4.16
N LYS A 72 15.62 24.07 4.41
CA LYS A 72 14.51 25.05 4.49
C LYS A 72 14.78 26.16 5.52
N VAL A 73 15.48 25.84 6.62
CA VAL A 73 15.87 26.80 7.66
C VAL A 73 16.90 27.83 7.15
N ASN A 74 17.70 27.47 6.15
CA ASN A 74 18.73 28.32 5.57
C ASN A 74 18.27 29.07 4.31
N LEU A 75 16.98 28.99 3.97
CA LEU A 75 16.37 29.74 2.89
C LEU A 75 16.41 31.24 3.27
N VAL A 76 17.05 32.04 2.40
CA VAL A 76 17.20 33.49 2.61
C VAL A 76 16.09 34.26 1.92
N LYS A 77 15.79 33.89 0.66
CA LYS A 77 14.78 34.57 -0.15
C LYS A 77 14.18 33.62 -1.18
N TYR A 78 12.89 33.61 -1.28
CA TYR A 78 12.17 32.94 -2.36
C TYR A 78 12.25 33.75 -3.65
N LEU A 79 12.56 33.11 -4.77
CA LEU A 79 12.80 33.78 -6.06
C LEU A 79 11.66 33.56 -7.06
N GLY A 80 10.73 32.69 -6.75
CA GLY A 80 9.53 32.43 -7.57
C GLY A 80 9.81 31.70 -8.89
N HIS A 81 10.92 30.94 -8.99
CA HIS A 81 11.22 30.14 -10.18
C HIS A 81 10.89 28.67 -9.91
N ILE A 82 10.12 28.10 -10.81
CA ILE A 82 9.69 26.70 -10.75
C ILE A 82 10.49 25.90 -11.79
N VAL A 83 11.05 24.78 -11.36
CA VAL A 83 11.79 23.87 -12.26
C VAL A 83 10.93 22.68 -12.59
N ILE A 84 10.62 22.49 -13.86
CA ILE A 84 9.91 21.33 -14.39
C ILE A 84 10.92 20.42 -15.07
N ASP A 85 10.86 19.15 -14.77
CA ASP A 85 11.80 18.14 -15.25
C ASP A 85 11.03 17.10 -16.07
N ILE A 86 11.32 17.00 -17.36
CA ILE A 86 10.76 15.97 -18.24
C ILE A 86 11.88 15.01 -18.56
N ASP A 87 11.87 13.84 -17.95
CA ASP A 87 12.89 12.79 -18.10
C ASP A 87 12.41 11.65 -19.01
N HIS A 88 13.28 10.72 -19.34
CA HIS A 88 13.03 9.48 -20.08
C HIS A 88 12.45 9.65 -21.50
N LEU A 89 12.80 10.74 -22.18
CA LEU A 89 12.35 11.03 -23.54
C LEU A 89 13.18 10.28 -24.58
N SER A 90 12.51 9.74 -25.61
CA SER A 90 13.18 9.33 -26.84
C SER A 90 13.72 10.54 -27.61
N LYS A 91 14.64 10.31 -28.57
CA LYS A 91 15.16 11.40 -29.42
C LYS A 91 14.05 12.07 -30.23
N GLU A 92 13.10 11.29 -30.70
CA GLU A 92 11.94 11.73 -31.46
C GLU A 92 11.00 12.60 -30.65
N GLU A 93 10.72 12.17 -29.39
CA GLU A 93 9.90 12.95 -28.46
C GLU A 93 10.58 14.26 -28.09
N LEU A 94 11.87 14.23 -27.78
CA LEU A 94 12.65 15.43 -27.46
C LEU A 94 12.64 16.42 -28.63
N ALA A 95 12.87 15.95 -29.88
CA ALA A 95 12.81 16.79 -31.07
C ALA A 95 11.39 17.38 -31.30
N ARG A 96 10.34 16.66 -30.95
CA ARG A 96 8.94 17.10 -31.08
C ARG A 96 8.59 18.17 -30.05
N ILE A 97 8.98 18.01 -28.77
CA ILE A 97 8.51 18.89 -27.70
C ILE A 97 9.37 20.15 -27.53
N LEU A 98 10.68 20.12 -27.82
CA LEU A 98 11.55 21.29 -27.68
C LEU A 98 11.03 22.55 -28.40
N PRO A 99 10.59 22.49 -29.67
CA PRO A 99 10.02 23.66 -30.32
C PRO A 99 8.71 24.16 -29.69
N ILE A 100 7.93 23.26 -29.09
CA ILE A 100 6.67 23.62 -28.40
C ILE A 100 7.01 24.36 -27.11
N ILE A 101 7.94 23.83 -26.32
CA ILE A 101 8.42 24.43 -25.07
C ILE A 101 9.02 25.83 -25.34
N LYS A 102 9.88 25.97 -26.35
CA LYS A 102 10.53 27.24 -26.71
C LYS A 102 9.55 28.32 -27.22
N ARG A 103 8.35 27.95 -27.66
CA ARG A 103 7.28 28.87 -28.10
C ARG A 103 6.29 29.25 -27.01
N CYS A 104 6.38 28.62 -25.86
CA CYS A 104 5.48 28.89 -24.73
C CYS A 104 5.89 30.21 -24.06
N ASP A 105 4.91 31.13 -23.89
CA ASP A 105 5.14 32.48 -23.34
C ASP A 105 5.66 32.41 -21.89
N TYR A 106 5.35 31.35 -21.13
CA TYR A 106 5.83 31.14 -19.76
C TYR A 106 7.23 30.55 -19.67
N THR A 107 7.76 29.96 -20.75
CA THR A 107 9.08 29.34 -20.71
C THR A 107 10.18 30.38 -20.65
N ARG A 108 10.86 30.50 -19.52
CA ARG A 108 11.97 31.44 -19.32
C ARG A 108 13.31 30.86 -19.73
N ILE A 109 13.63 29.63 -19.25
CA ILE A 109 14.84 28.89 -19.64
C ILE A 109 14.43 27.47 -19.98
N ALA A 110 14.99 26.90 -21.03
CA ALA A 110 14.85 25.47 -21.35
C ALA A 110 16.17 24.91 -21.90
N PHE A 111 16.61 23.74 -21.37
CA PHE A 111 17.84 23.08 -21.81
C PHE A 111 17.77 21.57 -21.63
N ILE A 112 18.60 20.86 -22.38
CA ILE A 112 18.70 19.41 -22.35
C ILE A 112 19.38 18.94 -21.06
N SER A 113 18.82 17.93 -20.41
CA SER A 113 19.33 17.33 -19.18
C SER A 113 20.74 16.71 -19.38
N PRO A 114 21.53 16.53 -18.29
CA PRO A 114 22.89 15.98 -18.41
C PRO A 114 22.97 14.60 -19.07
N LYS A 115 21.95 13.76 -18.96
CA LYS A 115 21.88 12.44 -19.64
C LYS A 115 21.53 12.56 -21.13
N GLY A 116 21.03 13.69 -21.59
CA GLY A 116 20.62 13.90 -22.97
C GLY A 116 19.24 13.32 -23.33
N MET A 117 18.51 12.76 -22.35
CA MET A 117 17.21 12.09 -22.52
C MET A 117 16.09 12.80 -21.77
N GLY A 118 16.17 14.10 -21.65
CA GLY A 118 15.16 14.92 -20.97
C GLY A 118 15.41 16.40 -21.16
N VAL A 119 14.43 17.22 -20.74
CA VAL A 119 14.49 18.69 -20.80
C VAL A 119 14.16 19.28 -19.44
N LYS A 120 14.90 20.31 -19.06
CA LYS A 120 14.67 21.14 -17.88
C LYS A 120 14.03 22.44 -18.32
N ILE A 121 12.92 22.81 -17.68
CA ILE A 121 12.18 24.03 -17.98
C ILE A 121 12.10 24.87 -16.72
N ILE A 122 12.45 26.12 -16.80
CA ILE A 122 12.35 27.09 -15.71
C ILE A 122 11.30 28.12 -16.07
N VAL A 123 10.33 28.30 -15.17
CA VAL A 123 9.21 29.24 -15.30
C VAL A 123 9.19 30.15 -14.08
N ARG A 124 8.95 31.44 -14.26
CA ARG A 124 8.71 32.37 -13.16
C ARG A 124 7.22 32.30 -12.78
N ALA A 125 6.92 32.09 -11.50
CA ALA A 125 5.56 32.17 -10.96
C ALA A 125 5.45 33.28 -9.90
N CYS A 126 4.29 33.93 -9.81
CA CYS A 126 3.96 34.94 -8.83
C CYS A 126 2.46 35.01 -8.55
N HIS A 127 2.06 35.75 -7.53
CA HIS A 127 0.67 36.11 -7.29
C HIS A 127 0.14 37.05 -8.39
N PRO A 128 -1.18 37.22 -8.57
CA PRO A 128 -1.75 38.13 -9.58
C PRO A 128 -1.36 39.59 -9.42
N ASP A 129 -0.95 40.01 -8.22
CA ASP A 129 -0.40 41.32 -7.89
C ASP A 129 1.11 41.42 -8.08
N GLU A 130 1.73 40.42 -8.72
CA GLU A 130 3.16 40.27 -8.95
C GLU A 130 4.03 40.06 -7.67
N THR A 131 3.42 39.89 -6.50
CA THR A 131 4.13 39.62 -5.25
C THR A 131 4.57 38.14 -5.14
N LEU A 132 5.47 37.89 -4.23
CA LEU A 132 5.91 36.53 -3.84
C LEU A 132 5.65 36.33 -2.35
N PRO A 133 5.36 35.10 -1.91
CA PRO A 133 5.18 34.80 -0.49
C PRO A 133 6.49 35.00 0.30
N GLU A 134 6.35 35.39 1.57
CA GLU A 134 7.49 35.74 2.43
C GLU A 134 7.72 34.73 3.55
N THR A 135 6.65 34.15 4.12
CA THR A 135 6.80 33.17 5.19
C THR A 135 7.08 31.78 4.63
N LEU A 136 7.81 30.95 5.36
CA LEU A 136 8.19 29.62 4.90
C LEU A 136 6.98 28.74 4.54
N GLN A 137 5.91 28.82 5.32
CA GLN A 137 4.68 28.06 5.05
C GLN A 137 3.99 28.56 3.76
N GLU A 138 3.84 29.87 3.58
CA GLU A 138 3.28 30.44 2.37
C GLU A 138 4.14 30.11 1.13
N ILE A 139 5.47 30.12 1.27
CA ILE A 139 6.42 29.75 0.21
C ILE A 139 6.19 28.28 -0.20
N GLU A 140 6.06 27.37 0.76
CA GLU A 140 5.83 25.94 0.48
C GLU A 140 4.48 25.72 -0.21
N ASP A 141 3.41 26.32 0.29
CA ASP A 141 2.06 26.19 -0.25
C ASP A 141 1.98 26.79 -1.66
N PHE A 142 2.55 27.99 -1.85
CA PHE A 142 2.61 28.63 -3.16
C PHE A 142 3.44 27.84 -4.16
N HIS A 143 4.65 27.41 -3.78
CA HIS A 143 5.55 26.66 -4.65
C HIS A 143 4.92 25.35 -5.10
N HIS A 144 4.28 24.62 -4.16
CA HIS A 144 3.55 23.38 -4.46
C HIS A 144 2.38 23.64 -5.44
N ALA A 145 1.58 24.67 -5.20
CA ALA A 145 0.47 25.03 -6.09
C ALA A 145 0.96 25.43 -7.49
N ALA A 146 2.02 26.26 -7.57
CA ALA A 146 2.64 26.67 -8.81
C ALA A 146 3.19 25.49 -9.60
N TYR A 147 3.93 24.61 -8.92
CA TYR A 147 4.52 23.40 -9.52
C TYR A 147 3.43 22.49 -10.09
N THR A 148 2.41 22.17 -9.30
CA THR A 148 1.32 21.27 -9.72
C THR A 148 0.59 21.80 -10.96
N ARG A 149 0.26 23.09 -10.97
CA ARG A 149 -0.41 23.71 -12.13
C ARG A 149 0.47 23.74 -13.36
N LEU A 150 1.76 24.06 -13.21
CA LEU A 150 2.71 24.10 -14.31
C LEU A 150 3.02 22.69 -14.88
N VAL A 151 3.13 21.67 -14.04
CA VAL A 151 3.26 20.28 -14.49
C VAL A 151 2.03 19.90 -15.33
N SER A 152 0.81 20.16 -14.85
CA SER A 152 -0.43 19.90 -15.61
C SER A 152 -0.44 20.67 -16.93
N PHE A 153 -0.06 21.94 -16.92
CA PHE A 153 0.01 22.77 -18.11
C PHE A 153 0.99 22.22 -19.16
N TYR A 154 2.23 21.90 -18.77
CA TYR A 154 3.22 21.36 -19.71
C TYR A 154 2.94 19.91 -20.12
N THR A 155 2.28 19.11 -19.27
CA THR A 155 1.76 17.77 -19.64
C THR A 155 0.78 17.87 -20.80
N GLU A 156 -0.18 18.79 -20.70
CA GLU A 156 -1.17 19.03 -21.76
C GLU A 156 -0.51 19.63 -23.01
N LEU A 157 0.35 20.63 -22.85
CA LEU A 157 1.04 21.34 -23.93
C LEU A 157 1.93 20.38 -24.76
N CYS A 158 2.69 19.54 -24.08
CA CYS A 158 3.65 18.63 -24.71
C CYS A 158 3.03 17.26 -25.04
N ARG A 159 1.88 16.92 -24.47
CA ARG A 159 1.24 15.59 -24.53
C ARG A 159 2.21 14.49 -24.11
N ILE A 160 2.86 14.69 -22.96
CA ILE A 160 3.80 13.77 -22.33
C ILE A 160 3.53 13.81 -20.83
N GLU A 161 3.54 12.66 -20.18
CA GLU A 161 3.43 12.55 -18.74
C GLU A 161 4.69 13.09 -18.06
N ILE A 162 4.54 13.98 -17.08
CA ILE A 162 5.64 14.62 -16.35
C ILE A 162 5.62 14.15 -14.91
N ASP A 163 6.77 13.72 -14.39
CA ASP A 163 6.92 13.28 -12.99
C ASP A 163 6.60 14.42 -12.02
N THR A 164 5.69 14.13 -11.10
CA THR A 164 5.22 15.07 -10.08
C THR A 164 6.11 15.15 -8.83
N SER A 165 7.17 14.37 -8.73
CA SER A 165 8.04 14.29 -7.54
C SER A 165 8.84 15.57 -7.26
N GLY A 166 8.84 16.54 -8.17
CA GLY A 166 9.68 17.75 -8.15
C GLY A 166 9.20 18.94 -7.32
N GLN A 167 8.19 18.81 -6.51
CA GLN A 167 7.44 19.90 -5.84
C GLN A 167 8.12 20.56 -4.63
N ASP A 168 9.33 20.12 -4.23
CA ASP A 168 10.03 20.70 -3.08
C ASP A 168 10.73 22.02 -3.47
N VAL A 169 10.49 23.07 -2.68
CA VAL A 169 11.13 24.39 -2.85
C VAL A 169 12.66 24.33 -2.78
N ALA A 170 13.20 23.34 -2.08
CA ALA A 170 14.65 23.10 -2.00
C ALA A 170 15.20 22.23 -3.15
N ARG A 171 14.39 21.90 -4.17
CA ARG A 171 14.87 21.13 -5.31
C ARG A 171 15.94 21.89 -6.07
N THR A 172 17.00 21.19 -6.46
CA THR A 172 18.09 21.74 -7.27
C THR A 172 18.09 21.12 -8.66
N CYS A 173 18.56 21.89 -9.62
CA CYS A 173 18.78 21.49 -10.98
C CYS A 173 20.28 21.40 -11.25
N LEU A 174 20.77 20.26 -11.76
CA LEU A 174 22.19 20.11 -12.09
C LEU A 174 22.56 20.93 -13.34
N PHE A 175 23.77 21.50 -13.37
CA PHE A 175 24.31 22.05 -14.59
C PHE A 175 24.35 21.01 -15.70
N SER A 176 24.23 21.46 -16.94
CA SER A 176 24.29 20.64 -18.14
C SER A 176 25.20 21.29 -19.18
N TYR A 177 25.29 20.66 -20.34
CA TYR A 177 25.87 21.25 -21.55
C TYR A 177 24.83 21.20 -22.66
N ASP A 178 24.39 22.37 -23.09
CA ASP A 178 23.45 22.55 -24.19
C ASP A 178 23.77 23.82 -24.97
N PRO A 179 24.45 23.74 -26.13
CA PRO A 179 24.78 24.92 -26.93
C PRO A 179 23.55 25.60 -27.53
N GLU A 180 22.39 24.92 -27.56
CA GLU A 180 21.12 25.46 -28.02
C GLU A 180 20.14 25.83 -26.88
N ILE A 181 20.68 26.08 -25.67
CA ILE A 181 19.88 26.52 -24.55
C ILE A 181 18.95 27.68 -24.91
N TYR A 182 17.69 27.56 -24.55
CA TYR A 182 16.71 28.62 -24.75
C TYR A 182 16.67 29.55 -23.55
N PHE A 183 16.65 30.87 -23.81
CA PHE A 183 16.49 31.88 -22.80
C PHE A 183 15.60 33.01 -23.30
N ASN A 184 14.51 33.30 -22.55
CA ASN A 184 13.64 34.44 -22.78
C ASN A 184 13.54 35.28 -21.50
N PRO A 185 14.31 36.37 -21.39
CA PRO A 185 14.27 37.25 -20.19
C PRO A 185 12.93 37.98 -20.03
N ASN A 186 12.09 38.03 -21.09
CA ASN A 186 10.79 38.68 -21.12
C ASN A 186 9.63 37.68 -21.04
N ALA A 187 9.91 36.42 -20.63
CA ALA A 187 8.84 35.42 -20.47
C ALA A 187 7.82 35.88 -19.41
N ASP A 188 6.55 35.66 -19.70
CA ASP A 188 5.46 35.99 -18.80
C ASP A 188 5.54 35.23 -17.50
N ALA A 189 5.14 35.84 -16.40
CA ALA A 189 5.02 35.14 -15.12
C ALA A 189 3.73 34.30 -15.09
N PHE A 190 3.84 33.08 -14.61
CA PHE A 190 2.69 32.22 -14.39
C PHE A 190 1.95 32.62 -13.11
N LEU A 191 0.68 33.05 -13.26
CA LEU A 191 -0.12 33.53 -12.13
C LEU A 191 -0.81 32.37 -11.40
N VAL A 192 -0.55 32.26 -10.10
CA VAL A 192 -0.96 31.06 -9.34
C VAL A 192 -2.38 31.14 -8.82
N ASP A 193 -2.87 32.32 -8.45
CA ASP A 193 -4.17 32.48 -7.79
C ASP A 193 -5.35 32.78 -8.73
N GLN A 194 -5.14 32.72 -10.04
CA GLN A 194 -6.25 32.84 -10.99
C GLN A 194 -6.96 31.52 -11.25
N PRO A 195 -8.33 31.48 -11.29
CA PRO A 195 -9.03 30.34 -11.84
C PRO A 195 -8.59 30.13 -13.29
N GLN A 196 -8.32 28.89 -13.67
CA GLN A 196 -7.89 28.53 -15.03
C GLN A 196 -8.82 29.16 -16.08
N ALA A 197 -8.35 30.21 -16.73
CA ALA A 197 -8.94 30.61 -18.01
C ALA A 197 -8.50 29.55 -19.03
N SER A 198 -9.46 28.82 -19.60
CA SER A 198 -9.22 27.89 -20.70
C SER A 198 -8.41 28.61 -21.79
N TYR A 199 -7.18 28.13 -22.00
CA TYR A 199 -6.28 28.70 -23.02
C TYR A 199 -6.85 28.40 -24.40
N LYS A 200 -7.48 29.39 -25.03
CA LYS A 200 -7.82 29.33 -26.45
C LYS A 200 -6.56 29.63 -27.23
N ILE A 201 -5.99 28.60 -27.87
CA ILE A 201 -4.97 28.75 -28.89
C ILE A 201 -5.49 29.72 -29.93
N SER A 202 -4.95 30.93 -29.96
CA SER A 202 -5.30 31.96 -30.96
C SER A 202 -4.72 31.54 -32.30
N ASN A 203 -5.51 30.86 -33.09
CA ASN A 203 -5.30 30.82 -34.53
C ASN A 203 -5.65 32.21 -35.09
N ARG A 204 -4.64 33.07 -35.22
CA ARG A 204 -4.79 34.29 -36.05
C ARG A 204 -5.01 33.88 -37.50
N LYS A 205 -6.25 33.87 -37.93
CA LYS A 205 -6.62 34.18 -39.33
C LYS A 205 -7.61 35.32 -39.28
N ASN A 206 -7.18 36.42 -39.91
CA ASN A 206 -8.00 37.60 -40.22
C ASN A 206 -9.27 37.20 -40.94
N LEU A 207 -10.38 37.86 -40.61
CA LEU A 207 -11.21 38.62 -41.56
C LEU A 207 -12.45 39.20 -40.88
N SER A 208 -12.47 40.48 -40.90
CA SER A 208 -13.57 41.47 -41.11
C SER A 208 -15.03 41.09 -40.84
N GLY A 209 -15.69 41.96 -40.10
CA GLY A 209 -16.94 42.54 -40.58
C GLY A 209 -18.18 42.40 -39.70
N SER A 210 -18.58 43.57 -39.19
CA SER A 210 -19.94 44.12 -39.00
C SER A 210 -20.78 43.71 -37.77
N LYS A 211 -20.87 44.60 -36.87
CA LYS A 211 -21.98 45.47 -36.36
C LYS A 211 -23.33 44.86 -36.00
N GLN A 212 -23.69 45.16 -34.72
CA GLN A 212 -25.00 45.60 -34.19
C GLN A 212 -26.06 44.53 -33.96
N GLN A 213 -26.59 44.38 -32.76
CA GLN A 213 -27.53 45.27 -32.07
C GLN A 213 -27.86 44.77 -30.66
N THR A 214 -28.01 45.65 -29.71
CA THR A 214 -28.56 45.51 -28.34
C THR A 214 -30.10 45.69 -28.37
N PRO A 215 -30.79 45.65 -27.23
CA PRO A 215 -31.64 44.57 -26.74
C PRO A 215 -33.13 44.95 -26.80
N PRO A 216 -34.02 44.18 -26.20
CA PRO A 216 -34.95 44.83 -25.28
C PRO A 216 -35.13 44.13 -23.93
N ASP A 217 -35.35 45.01 -22.96
CA ASP A 217 -35.88 44.80 -21.64
C ASP A 217 -37.03 43.79 -21.57
N GLY A 218 -36.93 42.92 -20.61
CA GLY A 218 -38.04 42.12 -20.10
C GLY A 218 -37.88 41.99 -18.59
N THR A 219 -38.59 42.79 -17.86
CA THR A 219 -38.83 42.72 -16.43
C THR A 219 -39.33 41.33 -16.06
N PRO A 220 -38.68 40.59 -15.09
CA PRO A 220 -39.22 39.32 -14.64
C PRO A 220 -40.50 39.50 -13.86
N THR A 221 -41.54 38.79 -14.27
CA THR A 221 -42.81 38.72 -13.57
C THR A 221 -42.66 38.00 -12.24
N ASN A 222 -43.45 38.38 -11.24
CA ASN A 222 -43.44 37.86 -9.89
C ASN A 222 -43.63 36.33 -9.73
N GLU A 223 -43.93 35.60 -10.80
CA GLU A 223 -44.09 34.14 -10.80
C GLU A 223 -42.73 33.38 -10.86
N ASP A 224 -41.70 33.94 -11.52
CA ASP A 224 -40.36 33.31 -11.58
C ASP A 224 -39.60 33.40 -10.25
N THR A 225 -39.91 34.39 -9.40
CA THR A 225 -39.30 34.51 -8.07
C THR A 225 -39.88 33.50 -7.06
N ALA A 226 -41.12 33.09 -7.21
CA ALA A 226 -41.78 32.10 -6.35
C ALA A 226 -41.30 30.66 -6.68
N LEU A 227 -41.13 30.34 -7.96
CA LEU A 227 -40.62 29.05 -8.42
C LEU A 227 -39.15 28.84 -7.99
N ASN A 228 -38.33 29.88 -8.07
CA ASN A 228 -36.92 29.82 -7.62
C ASN A 228 -36.79 29.73 -6.09
N ALA A 229 -37.70 30.33 -5.30
CA ALA A 229 -37.72 30.25 -3.85
C ALA A 229 -38.12 28.84 -3.38
N HIS A 230 -39.13 28.21 -4.00
CA HIS A 230 -39.50 26.82 -3.71
C HIS A 230 -38.39 25.82 -4.04
N SER A 231 -37.66 26.03 -5.11
CA SER A 231 -36.49 25.20 -5.45
C SER A 231 -35.35 25.34 -4.43
N ALA A 232 -35.12 26.57 -3.92
CA ALA A 232 -34.05 26.80 -2.93
C ALA A 232 -34.34 26.17 -1.56
N ASN A 233 -35.60 26.24 -1.10
CA ASN A 233 -36.02 25.64 0.17
C ASN A 233 -36.06 24.09 0.09
N ALA A 234 -36.52 23.53 -1.03
CA ALA A 234 -36.54 22.09 -1.24
C ALA A 234 -35.13 21.46 -1.13
N SER A 235 -34.12 22.09 -1.76
CA SER A 235 -32.70 21.66 -1.63
C SER A 235 -32.20 21.78 -0.19
N LEU A 236 -32.58 22.83 0.55
CA LEU A 236 -32.17 23.01 1.94
C LEU A 236 -32.83 21.97 2.87
N VAL A 237 -34.10 21.68 2.69
CA VAL A 237 -34.87 20.66 3.42
C VAL A 237 -34.23 19.29 3.28
N LEU A 238 -33.93 18.87 2.05
CA LEU A 238 -33.27 17.58 1.77
C LEU A 238 -31.88 17.53 2.40
N THR A 239 -31.12 18.60 2.28
CA THR A 239 -29.77 18.74 2.86
C THR A 239 -29.79 18.62 4.39
N LEU A 240 -30.72 19.30 5.05
CA LEU A 240 -30.86 19.26 6.51
C LEU A 240 -31.37 17.88 6.98
N THR A 241 -32.27 17.25 6.24
CA THR A 241 -32.73 15.88 6.52
C THR A 241 -31.58 14.88 6.40
N TYR A 242 -30.77 14.98 5.35
CA TYR A 242 -29.58 14.17 5.21
C TYR A 242 -28.62 14.34 6.40
N TYR A 243 -28.36 15.58 6.80
CA TYR A 243 -27.51 15.90 7.94
C TYR A 243 -28.08 15.32 9.27
N HIS A 244 -29.40 15.45 9.46
CA HIS A 244 -30.09 14.91 10.62
C HIS A 244 -30.00 13.38 10.69
N ASN A 245 -30.08 12.70 9.56
CA ASN A 245 -29.93 11.25 9.42
C ASN A 245 -28.55 10.70 9.84
N LYS A 246 -27.53 11.57 9.92
CA LYS A 246 -26.22 11.15 10.45
C LYS A 246 -26.22 10.97 11.97
N SER A 247 -26.97 11.80 12.67
CA SER A 247 -27.01 11.83 14.14
C SER A 247 -28.15 10.99 14.71
N GLU A 248 -29.26 10.85 14.00
CA GLU A 248 -30.45 10.18 14.47
C GLU A 248 -31.11 9.40 13.34
N LYS A 249 -31.76 8.27 13.67
CA LYS A 249 -32.40 7.39 12.69
C LYS A 249 -33.92 7.31 12.92
N TYR A 250 -34.68 7.32 11.82
CA TYR A 250 -36.12 7.08 11.82
C TYR A 250 -36.40 5.59 11.94
N ILE A 251 -36.54 5.08 13.15
CA ILE A 251 -36.77 3.67 13.45
C ILE A 251 -37.94 3.50 14.44
N ALA A 252 -38.51 2.28 14.48
CA ALA A 252 -39.58 1.96 15.44
C ALA A 252 -39.14 2.28 16.88
N GLY A 253 -39.99 2.97 17.63
CA GLY A 253 -39.72 3.44 19.00
C GLY A 253 -39.04 4.82 19.07
N ASN A 254 -38.47 5.35 17.98
CA ASN A 254 -37.86 6.70 17.97
C ASN A 254 -38.49 7.65 16.93
N ARG A 255 -39.53 7.25 16.21
CA ARG A 255 -40.12 8.03 15.12
C ARG A 255 -40.56 9.44 15.54
N ASN A 256 -41.22 9.56 16.69
CA ASN A 256 -41.73 10.84 17.21
C ASN A 256 -40.56 11.79 17.53
N ASN A 257 -39.56 11.34 18.30
CA ASN A 257 -38.38 12.17 18.63
C ASN A 257 -37.61 12.60 17.37
N TYR A 258 -37.37 11.68 16.46
CA TYR A 258 -36.70 11.96 15.20
C TYR A 258 -37.40 13.09 14.43
N LEU A 259 -38.73 12.98 14.19
CA LEU A 259 -39.49 13.98 13.45
C LEU A 259 -39.58 15.30 14.21
N HIS A 260 -39.66 15.29 15.53
CA HIS A 260 -39.65 16.49 16.37
C HIS A 260 -38.31 17.24 16.26
N HIS A 261 -37.19 16.54 16.43
CA HIS A 261 -35.84 17.12 16.29
C HIS A 261 -35.54 17.62 14.88
N LEU A 262 -36.00 16.90 13.85
CA LEU A 262 -35.91 17.33 12.46
C LEU A 262 -36.73 18.64 12.25
N SER A 263 -37.94 18.71 12.78
CA SER A 263 -38.77 19.89 12.69
C SER A 263 -38.18 21.09 13.44
N CYS A 264 -37.58 20.90 14.61
CA CYS A 264 -36.82 21.91 15.34
C CYS A 264 -35.60 22.39 14.49
N THR A 265 -34.94 21.50 13.80
CA THR A 265 -33.85 21.85 12.90
C THR A 265 -34.35 22.70 11.75
N PHE A 266 -35.46 22.36 11.11
CA PHE A 266 -36.08 23.16 10.05
C PHE A 266 -36.49 24.54 10.53
N ASN A 267 -37.10 24.63 11.74
CA ASN A 267 -37.43 25.90 12.37
C ASN A 267 -36.19 26.81 12.53
N ARG A 268 -35.10 26.30 13.09
CA ARG A 268 -33.84 27.04 13.28
C ARG A 268 -33.23 27.53 11.97
N TYR A 269 -33.38 26.78 10.89
CA TYR A 269 -32.85 27.14 9.56
C TYR A 269 -33.85 27.93 8.71
N GLY A 270 -35.00 28.32 9.28
CA GLY A 270 -35.96 29.22 8.64
C GLY A 270 -36.81 28.57 7.57
N ILE A 271 -37.00 27.25 7.59
CA ILE A 271 -37.98 26.58 6.71
C ILE A 271 -39.38 26.90 7.24
N PRO A 272 -40.30 27.35 6.39
CA PRO A 272 -41.69 27.60 6.81
C PRO A 272 -42.38 26.35 7.34
N GLN A 273 -43.25 26.54 8.35
CA GLN A 273 -43.97 25.43 8.98
C GLN A 273 -44.84 24.63 7.99
N GLU A 274 -45.43 25.32 7.00
CA GLU A 274 -46.24 24.70 5.96
C GLU A 274 -45.41 23.76 5.06
N GLU A 275 -44.21 24.21 4.67
CA GLU A 275 -43.26 23.40 3.88
C GLU A 275 -42.77 22.21 4.67
N THR A 276 -42.45 22.39 5.95
CA THR A 276 -42.09 21.28 6.86
C THR A 276 -43.21 20.24 6.96
N SER A 277 -44.47 20.70 7.08
CA SER A 277 -45.61 19.79 7.16
C SER A 277 -45.82 19.02 5.83
N ALA A 278 -45.69 19.69 4.69
CA ALA A 278 -45.80 19.07 3.40
C ALA A 278 -44.70 18.01 3.19
N PHE A 279 -43.46 18.34 3.54
CA PHE A 279 -42.30 17.46 3.43
C PHE A 279 -42.45 16.19 4.32
N ILE A 280 -42.76 16.38 5.61
CA ILE A 280 -42.89 15.24 6.54
C ILE A 280 -44.02 14.30 6.09
N LYS A 281 -45.17 14.83 5.70
CA LYS A 281 -46.30 14.01 5.21
C LYS A 281 -45.96 13.25 3.93
N SER A 282 -45.11 13.81 3.05
CA SER A 282 -44.73 13.16 1.80
C SER A 282 -43.66 12.09 1.97
N GLN A 283 -42.73 12.28 2.92
CA GLN A 283 -41.59 11.38 3.09
C GLN A 283 -41.81 10.31 4.16
N PHE A 284 -42.63 10.59 5.19
CA PHE A 284 -42.86 9.69 6.33
C PHE A 284 -44.33 9.27 6.39
N THR A 285 -44.78 8.60 5.34
CA THR A 285 -46.19 8.20 5.12
C THR A 285 -46.73 7.21 6.15
N ASP A 286 -45.85 6.53 6.87
CA ASP A 286 -46.17 5.58 7.95
C ASP A 286 -46.35 6.22 9.33
N PHE A 287 -46.19 7.57 9.42
CA PHE A 287 -46.43 8.33 10.69
C PHE A 287 -47.82 8.99 10.64
N PRO A 288 -48.61 8.90 11.75
CA PRO A 288 -50.01 9.43 11.79
C PRO A 288 -50.09 10.91 11.50
N ALA A 289 -51.01 11.33 10.63
CA ALA A 289 -51.15 12.70 10.15
C ALA A 289 -51.52 13.70 11.24
N ASP A 290 -52.35 13.30 12.22
CA ASP A 290 -52.78 14.08 13.38
C ASP A 290 -51.63 14.29 14.38
N GLU A 291 -50.82 13.26 14.62
CA GLU A 291 -49.61 13.37 15.43
C GLU A 291 -48.56 14.25 14.74
N THR A 292 -48.45 14.17 13.42
CA THR A 292 -47.53 15.04 12.62
C THR A 292 -47.82 16.51 12.85
N VAL A 293 -49.11 16.93 12.80
CA VAL A 293 -49.48 18.33 12.99
C VAL A 293 -49.16 18.80 14.44
N SER A 294 -49.45 17.97 15.42
CA SER A 294 -49.17 18.29 16.84
C SER A 294 -47.66 18.44 17.09
N LEU A 295 -46.86 17.53 16.54
CA LEU A 295 -45.40 17.51 16.64
C LEU A 295 -44.76 18.74 16.00
N ILE A 296 -45.20 19.12 14.79
CA ILE A 296 -44.66 20.29 14.06
C ILE A 296 -45.06 21.56 14.83
N ASN A 297 -46.32 21.67 15.30
CA ASN A 297 -46.73 22.81 16.09
C ASN A 297 -45.89 22.99 17.37
N SER A 298 -45.55 21.90 18.04
CA SER A 298 -44.63 21.92 19.17
C SER A 298 -43.23 22.42 18.81
N ALA A 299 -42.67 21.96 17.71
CA ALA A 299 -41.35 22.41 17.24
C ALA A 299 -41.32 23.88 16.85
N TYR A 300 -42.39 24.38 16.23
CA TYR A 300 -42.51 25.79 15.78
C TYR A 300 -43.09 26.75 16.84
N ALA A 301 -43.51 26.22 18.00
CA ALA A 301 -43.89 27.07 19.17
C ALA A 301 -42.67 27.90 19.67
N HIS A 302 -41.44 27.44 19.38
CA HIS A 302 -40.20 28.20 19.63
C HIS A 302 -39.90 29.20 18.53
N THR A 303 -40.74 30.28 18.51
CA THR A 303 -40.64 31.31 17.46
C THR A 303 -39.38 32.16 17.55
N ASP A 304 -38.75 32.23 18.71
CA ASP A 304 -37.45 32.87 18.97
C ASP A 304 -36.28 32.12 18.31
N GLU A 305 -36.42 30.85 18.03
CA GLU A 305 -35.42 30.03 17.34
C GLU A 305 -35.56 30.12 15.80
N PHE A 306 -36.66 30.63 15.27
CA PHE A 306 -36.89 30.67 13.82
C PHE A 306 -35.81 31.47 13.07
N ASN A 307 -35.19 30.82 12.07
CA ASN A 307 -34.16 31.41 11.19
C ASN A 307 -32.90 31.92 11.95
N THR A 308 -32.59 31.36 13.10
CA THR A 308 -31.40 31.71 13.90
C THR A 308 -30.12 31.06 13.36
N CYS A 309 -30.25 29.95 12.68
CA CYS A 309 -29.12 29.21 12.05
C CYS A 309 -29.06 29.54 10.57
N LYS A 310 -27.84 29.77 10.06
CA LYS A 310 -27.58 29.95 8.63
C LYS A 310 -26.36 29.14 8.22
N LEU A 311 -26.51 28.33 7.20
CA LEU A 311 -25.37 27.68 6.56
C LEU A 311 -24.57 28.75 5.79
N ASN A 312 -23.29 28.83 6.08
CA ASN A 312 -22.38 29.62 5.25
C ASN A 312 -22.14 28.96 3.87
N GLY A 313 -21.55 29.70 2.93
CA GLY A 313 -21.34 29.21 1.56
C GLY A 313 -20.50 27.91 1.51
N THR A 314 -19.51 27.77 2.39
CA THR A 314 -18.69 26.56 2.49
C THR A 314 -19.47 25.36 3.01
N GLN A 315 -20.29 25.54 4.05
CA GLN A 315 -21.14 24.48 4.58
C GLN A 315 -22.16 24.00 3.53
N LYS A 316 -22.85 24.95 2.84
CA LYS A 316 -23.79 24.60 1.77
C LYS A 316 -23.10 23.76 0.68
N ARG A 317 -21.90 24.17 0.29
CA ARG A 317 -21.12 23.47 -0.73
C ARG A 317 -20.74 22.05 -0.31
N ILE A 318 -20.18 21.88 0.89
CA ILE A 318 -19.78 20.55 1.41
C ILE A 318 -21.00 19.63 1.48
N LEU A 319 -22.12 20.08 2.02
CA LEU A 319 -23.34 19.28 2.13
C LEU A 319 -23.89 18.86 0.76
N ARG A 320 -23.78 19.71 -0.27
CA ARG A 320 -24.18 19.36 -1.65
C ARG A 320 -23.24 18.31 -2.27
N ILE A 321 -21.93 18.41 -2.02
CA ILE A 321 -20.96 17.41 -2.46
C ILE A 321 -21.24 16.07 -1.77
N GLU A 322 -21.46 16.07 -0.45
CA GLU A 322 -21.84 14.89 0.30
C GLU A 322 -23.11 14.24 -0.25
N GLN A 323 -24.15 15.05 -0.48
CA GLN A 323 -25.41 14.57 -1.03
C GLN A 323 -25.20 13.93 -2.40
N TYR A 324 -24.49 14.62 -3.30
CA TYR A 324 -24.17 14.09 -4.63
C TYR A 324 -23.46 12.73 -4.56
N ILE A 325 -22.39 12.65 -3.75
CA ILE A 325 -21.65 11.40 -3.61
C ILE A 325 -22.54 10.31 -3.03
N SER A 326 -23.36 10.60 -2.00
CA SER A 326 -24.24 9.60 -1.42
C SER A 326 -25.35 9.09 -2.34
N GLU A 327 -25.83 9.95 -3.26
CA GLU A 327 -26.86 9.59 -4.24
C GLU A 327 -26.30 8.74 -5.40
N HIS A 328 -25.08 9.04 -5.84
CA HIS A 328 -24.49 8.42 -7.04
C HIS A 328 -23.47 7.33 -6.74
N TYR A 329 -22.88 7.35 -5.55
CA TYR A 329 -21.82 6.43 -5.15
C TYR A 329 -22.09 5.81 -3.79
N GLU A 330 -21.58 4.63 -3.61
CA GLU A 330 -21.43 4.00 -2.31
C GLU A 330 -19.95 3.78 -2.08
N THR A 331 -19.43 4.32 -0.99
CA THR A 331 -18.02 4.23 -0.63
C THR A 331 -17.86 3.50 0.69
N ARG A 332 -16.81 2.69 0.81
CA ARG A 332 -16.48 1.96 2.03
C ARG A 332 -14.97 1.81 2.20
N TYR A 333 -14.53 1.77 3.45
CA TYR A 333 -13.13 1.56 3.78
C TYR A 333 -12.87 0.09 4.10
N ASN A 334 -11.99 -0.56 3.33
CA ASN A 334 -11.55 -1.93 3.56
C ASN A 334 -10.48 -1.93 4.65
N GLU A 335 -10.82 -2.43 5.85
CA GLU A 335 -9.94 -2.43 7.02
C GLU A 335 -8.74 -3.37 6.89
N VAL A 336 -8.81 -4.38 6.03
CA VAL A 336 -7.72 -5.34 5.81
C VAL A 336 -6.71 -4.81 4.81
N LEU A 337 -7.17 -4.33 3.64
CA LEU A 337 -6.29 -3.79 2.60
C LEU A 337 -5.88 -2.34 2.84
N HIS A 338 -6.54 -1.63 3.76
CA HIS A 338 -6.35 -0.20 4.05
C HIS A 338 -6.58 0.69 2.83
N ILE A 339 -7.60 0.38 2.04
CA ILE A 339 -7.97 1.11 0.81
C ILE A 339 -9.44 1.51 0.84
N MET A 340 -9.76 2.58 0.10
CA MET A 340 -11.13 2.92 -0.21
C MET A 340 -11.63 2.10 -1.38
N GLU A 341 -12.87 1.66 -1.28
CA GLU A 341 -13.61 1.01 -2.35
C GLU A 341 -14.87 1.80 -2.66
N TYR A 342 -15.32 1.77 -3.91
CA TYR A 342 -16.52 2.41 -4.35
C TYR A 342 -17.33 1.53 -5.31
N ARG A 343 -18.63 1.82 -5.42
CA ARG A 343 -19.48 1.40 -6.54
C ARG A 343 -20.46 2.50 -6.91
N ARG A 344 -20.86 2.56 -8.18
CA ARG A 344 -21.92 3.47 -8.61
C ARG A 344 -23.29 2.94 -8.18
N ARG A 345 -24.15 3.85 -7.70
CA ARG A 345 -25.55 3.56 -7.46
C ARG A 345 -26.31 3.73 -8.77
N ARG A 346 -26.90 2.66 -9.27
CA ARG A 346 -27.78 2.70 -10.44
C ARG A 346 -29.18 2.33 -10.01
N PRO A 347 -30.17 3.25 -10.05
CA PRO A 347 -31.51 2.97 -9.58
C PRO A 347 -32.25 1.88 -10.39
N ASP A 348 -31.82 1.62 -11.63
CA ASP A 348 -32.53 0.73 -12.55
C ASP A 348 -31.96 -0.69 -12.64
N THR A 349 -31.01 -1.09 -11.80
CA THR A 349 -30.41 -2.42 -11.84
C THR A 349 -30.83 -3.27 -10.64
N GLU A 350 -31.38 -4.47 -10.89
CA GLU A 350 -31.76 -5.45 -9.85
C GLU A 350 -30.55 -5.93 -9.01
N LYS A 351 -29.34 -5.85 -9.55
CA LYS A 351 -28.11 -6.23 -8.84
C LYS A 351 -27.15 -5.05 -8.77
N PRO A 352 -26.65 -4.72 -7.57
CA PRO A 352 -25.65 -3.65 -7.42
C PRO A 352 -24.34 -4.04 -8.14
N GLU A 353 -23.63 -3.06 -8.68
CA GLU A 353 -22.29 -3.26 -9.23
C GLU A 353 -21.33 -3.77 -8.12
N PRO A 354 -20.30 -4.57 -8.49
CA PRO A 354 -19.27 -4.95 -7.54
C PRO A 354 -18.48 -3.73 -7.10
N PHE A 355 -18.02 -3.73 -5.87
CA PHE A 355 -17.09 -2.71 -5.38
C PHE A 355 -15.76 -2.80 -6.14
N ARG A 356 -15.15 -1.64 -6.41
CA ARG A 356 -13.85 -1.46 -7.05
C ARG A 356 -12.98 -0.58 -6.17
N ILE A 357 -11.68 -0.68 -6.32
CA ILE A 357 -10.73 0.20 -5.63
C ILE A 357 -10.98 1.64 -6.13
N LEU A 358 -11.07 2.56 -5.18
CA LEU A 358 -11.11 3.99 -5.48
C LEU A 358 -9.67 4.45 -5.72
N ASP A 359 -9.34 4.64 -6.98
CA ASP A 359 -8.04 5.14 -7.43
C ASP A 359 -8.08 6.64 -7.78
N GLU A 360 -6.92 7.22 -8.01
CA GLU A 360 -6.79 8.65 -8.36
C GLU A 360 -7.60 9.00 -9.63
N MET A 361 -7.72 8.09 -10.59
CA MET A 361 -8.50 8.32 -11.80
C MET A 361 -9.98 8.49 -11.47
N MET A 362 -10.50 7.67 -10.57
CA MET A 362 -11.90 7.76 -10.17
C MET A 362 -12.18 8.97 -9.27
N GLU A 363 -11.25 9.31 -8.37
CA GLU A 363 -11.35 10.54 -7.56
C GLU A 363 -11.42 11.79 -8.45
N ASN A 364 -10.59 11.85 -9.49
CA ASN A 364 -10.62 12.92 -10.50
C ASN A 364 -11.92 12.91 -11.31
N SER A 365 -12.47 11.74 -11.66
CA SER A 365 -13.75 11.63 -12.36
C SER A 365 -14.90 12.18 -11.53
N ILE A 366 -14.97 11.81 -10.24
CA ILE A 366 -15.96 12.36 -9.30
C ILE A 366 -15.79 13.89 -9.17
N TRP A 367 -14.56 14.37 -9.12
CA TRP A 367 -14.26 15.80 -9.07
C TRP A 367 -14.79 16.54 -10.30
N ILE A 368 -14.58 16.00 -11.51
CA ILE A 368 -15.10 16.57 -12.75
C ILE A 368 -16.63 16.64 -12.71
N GLU A 369 -17.28 15.52 -12.41
CA GLU A 369 -18.75 15.43 -12.34
C GLU A 369 -19.35 16.48 -11.39
N ILE A 370 -18.75 16.68 -10.21
CA ILE A 370 -19.24 17.64 -9.21
C ILE A 370 -19.01 19.08 -9.67
N ASN A 371 -17.88 19.38 -10.31
CA ASN A 371 -17.62 20.73 -10.80
C ASN A 371 -18.49 21.10 -12.03
N GLU A 372 -18.78 20.14 -12.91
CA GLU A 372 -19.71 20.32 -14.03
C GLU A 372 -21.13 20.67 -13.57
N LEU A 373 -21.55 20.20 -12.40
CA LEU A 373 -22.82 20.56 -11.76
C LEU A 373 -22.81 21.94 -11.08
N GLY A 374 -21.71 22.70 -11.21
CA GLY A 374 -21.59 24.04 -10.62
C GLY A 374 -21.26 24.04 -9.12
N TYR A 375 -20.70 22.97 -8.58
CA TYR A 375 -20.23 22.89 -7.19
C TYR A 375 -18.68 22.92 -7.12
N PRO A 376 -18.06 24.11 -7.20
CA PRO A 376 -16.60 24.18 -7.29
C PRO A 376 -15.95 23.63 -6.03
N CYS A 377 -15.12 22.59 -6.22
CA CYS A 377 -14.34 21.96 -5.16
C CYS A 377 -12.98 21.50 -5.70
N THR A 378 -12.11 21.09 -4.82
CA THR A 378 -10.83 20.46 -5.17
C THR A 378 -10.95 18.95 -4.99
N VAL A 379 -10.12 18.15 -5.69
CA VAL A 379 -10.00 16.71 -5.46
C VAL A 379 -9.77 16.43 -3.98
N LYS A 380 -8.93 17.25 -3.32
CA LYS A 380 -8.66 17.13 -1.87
C LYS A 380 -9.92 17.30 -0.99
N THR A 381 -10.90 18.07 -1.42
CA THR A 381 -12.18 18.17 -0.70
C THR A 381 -12.94 16.84 -0.76
N ILE A 382 -12.93 16.18 -1.92
CA ILE A 382 -13.58 14.88 -2.13
C ILE A 382 -12.84 13.79 -1.35
N GLU A 383 -11.52 13.74 -1.44
CA GLU A 383 -10.71 12.83 -0.62
C GLU A 383 -11.01 13.01 0.87
N ASN A 384 -10.94 14.22 1.40
CA ASN A 384 -11.19 14.48 2.83
C ASN A 384 -12.60 14.05 3.26
N LEU A 385 -13.58 14.15 2.37
CA LEU A 385 -14.93 13.66 2.64
C LEU A 385 -14.98 12.14 2.62
N ILE A 386 -14.49 11.50 1.56
CA ILE A 386 -14.56 10.03 1.39
C ILE A 386 -13.71 9.33 2.45
N TYR A 387 -12.54 9.87 2.81
CA TYR A 387 -11.67 9.33 3.87
C TYR A 387 -12.04 9.77 5.28
N SER A 388 -13.28 10.22 5.49
CA SER A 388 -13.86 10.52 6.80
C SER A 388 -14.83 9.42 7.24
N ASP A 389 -15.57 9.68 8.31
CA ASP A 389 -16.69 8.85 8.78
C ASP A 389 -17.91 8.83 7.83
N PHE A 390 -17.83 9.55 6.71
CA PHE A 390 -18.79 9.47 5.60
C PHE A 390 -18.82 8.06 4.99
N SER A 391 -17.66 7.44 4.80
CA SER A 391 -17.54 6.08 4.29
C SER A 391 -17.52 5.07 5.44
N GLN A 392 -18.36 4.04 5.35
CA GLN A 392 -18.40 2.99 6.36
C GLN A 392 -17.15 2.10 6.28
N SER A 393 -16.55 1.82 7.43
CA SER A 393 -15.53 0.79 7.53
C SER A 393 -16.15 -0.60 7.50
N TYR A 394 -15.52 -1.55 6.83
CA TYR A 394 -15.93 -2.93 6.82
C TYR A 394 -14.72 -3.88 6.82
N HIS A 395 -14.93 -5.03 7.42
CA HIS A 395 -13.92 -6.07 7.46
C HIS A 395 -14.33 -7.23 6.54
N PRO A 396 -13.76 -7.34 5.33
CA PRO A 396 -14.26 -8.26 4.30
C PRO A 396 -14.27 -9.73 4.70
N ILE A 397 -13.28 -10.16 5.50
CA ILE A 397 -13.21 -11.54 5.94
C ILE A 397 -14.30 -11.82 6.99
N ARG A 398 -14.54 -10.91 7.93
CA ARG A 398 -15.64 -11.04 8.91
C ARG A 398 -16.99 -11.05 8.22
N GLU A 399 -17.21 -10.15 7.26
CA GLU A 399 -18.46 -10.09 6.47
C GLU A 399 -18.70 -11.42 5.73
N TYR A 400 -17.67 -11.98 5.09
CA TYR A 400 -17.77 -13.30 4.47
C TYR A 400 -18.22 -14.38 5.46
N PHE A 401 -17.62 -14.39 6.66
CA PHE A 401 -17.99 -15.36 7.72
C PHE A 401 -19.42 -15.16 8.25
N GLU A 402 -19.91 -13.92 8.31
CA GLU A 402 -21.27 -13.61 8.74
C GLU A 402 -22.31 -14.15 7.75
N LEU A 403 -22.02 -14.04 6.46
CA LEU A 403 -22.90 -14.47 5.36
C LEU A 403 -22.89 -15.98 5.08
N LEU A 404 -22.03 -16.76 5.76
CA LEU A 404 -21.98 -18.22 5.58
C LEU A 404 -23.28 -18.89 6.02
N PRO A 405 -23.73 -19.93 5.30
CA PRO A 405 -24.86 -20.76 5.72
C PRO A 405 -24.52 -21.53 7.01
N GLU A 406 -25.52 -22.16 7.61
CA GLU A 406 -25.29 -23.14 8.66
C GLU A 406 -24.57 -24.37 8.07
N TRP A 407 -23.67 -24.96 8.85
CA TRP A 407 -22.98 -26.18 8.47
C TRP A 407 -23.95 -27.38 8.42
N ASP A 408 -23.91 -28.13 7.35
CA ASP A 408 -24.80 -29.27 7.09
C ASP A 408 -24.40 -30.57 7.83
N GLY A 409 -23.30 -30.56 8.57
CA GLY A 409 -22.78 -31.70 9.32
C GLY A 409 -21.82 -32.60 8.53
N THR A 410 -21.58 -32.33 7.23
CA THR A 410 -20.60 -33.07 6.42
C THR A 410 -19.19 -32.62 6.71
N ASP A 411 -18.24 -33.57 6.85
CA ASP A 411 -16.83 -33.23 7.13
C ASP A 411 -16.07 -32.84 5.85
N TYR A 412 -16.24 -31.59 5.45
CA TYR A 412 -15.57 -31.01 4.27
C TYR A 412 -14.07 -30.82 4.45
N ILE A 413 -13.61 -30.61 5.71
CA ILE A 413 -12.16 -30.54 6.01
C ILE A 413 -11.53 -31.90 5.77
N ARG A 414 -12.18 -32.98 6.17
CA ARG A 414 -11.67 -34.34 5.92
C ARG A 414 -11.65 -34.64 4.42
N ILE A 415 -12.68 -34.29 3.69
CA ILE A 415 -12.73 -34.45 2.22
C ILE A 415 -11.57 -33.70 1.56
N LEU A 416 -11.28 -32.47 2.02
CA LEU A 416 -10.14 -31.68 1.54
C LEU A 416 -8.82 -32.34 1.91
N ALA A 417 -8.67 -32.85 3.13
CA ALA A 417 -7.45 -33.52 3.59
C ALA A 417 -7.19 -34.81 2.78
N ASP A 418 -8.23 -35.59 2.51
CA ASP A 418 -8.12 -36.85 1.76
C ASP A 418 -7.79 -36.64 0.27
N SER A 419 -7.92 -35.41 -0.24
CA SER A 419 -7.44 -35.07 -1.59
C SER A 419 -5.92 -35.04 -1.71
N VAL A 420 -5.19 -34.99 -0.57
CA VAL A 420 -3.73 -35.02 -0.50
C VAL A 420 -3.31 -36.32 0.18
N GLN A 421 -2.58 -37.17 -0.54
CA GLN A 421 -2.09 -38.43 0.00
C GLN A 421 -0.70 -38.25 0.62
N THR A 422 -0.56 -38.56 1.89
CA THR A 422 0.69 -38.45 2.66
C THR A 422 1.02 -39.74 3.43
N SER A 423 2.23 -39.87 3.96
CA SER A 423 2.63 -41.04 4.75
C SER A 423 1.86 -41.17 6.08
N HIS A 424 1.48 -40.05 6.68
CA HIS A 424 0.79 -39.96 7.96
C HIS A 424 -0.59 -39.33 7.81
N GLN A 425 -1.48 -39.98 7.05
CA GLN A 425 -2.76 -39.41 6.60
C GLN A 425 -3.66 -38.89 7.73
N GLU A 426 -3.78 -39.60 8.84
CA GLU A 426 -4.61 -39.14 9.97
C GLU A 426 -4.01 -37.92 10.68
N PHE A 427 -2.69 -37.88 10.83
CA PHE A 427 -2.01 -36.73 11.42
C PHE A 427 -2.04 -35.51 10.50
N TRP A 428 -1.94 -35.75 9.20
CA TRP A 428 -2.14 -34.69 8.17
C TRP A 428 -3.53 -34.08 8.29
N ALA A 429 -4.58 -34.90 8.33
CA ALA A 429 -5.97 -34.40 8.42
C ALA A 429 -6.20 -33.60 9.71
N GLU A 430 -5.69 -34.09 10.84
CA GLU A 430 -5.74 -33.38 12.14
C GLU A 430 -5.00 -32.03 12.07
N CYS A 431 -3.80 -32.00 11.51
CA CYS A 431 -3.02 -30.77 11.37
C CYS A 431 -3.66 -29.78 10.43
N LEU A 432 -4.23 -30.22 9.31
CA LEU A 432 -4.92 -29.38 8.35
C LEU A 432 -6.17 -28.75 8.97
N GLU A 433 -6.98 -29.52 9.71
CA GLU A 433 -8.16 -29.01 10.42
C GLU A 433 -7.77 -27.88 11.38
N ARG A 434 -6.82 -28.13 12.26
CA ARG A 434 -6.34 -27.14 13.23
C ARG A 434 -5.74 -25.92 12.57
N TYR A 435 -4.98 -26.13 11.49
CA TYR A 435 -4.38 -25.05 10.71
C TYR A 435 -5.44 -24.13 10.07
N LEU A 436 -6.47 -24.71 9.43
CA LEU A 436 -7.56 -23.95 8.81
C LEU A 436 -8.37 -23.15 9.83
N VAL A 437 -8.67 -23.76 10.98
CA VAL A 437 -9.38 -23.06 12.06
C VAL A 437 -8.51 -21.94 12.65
N ALA A 438 -7.21 -22.17 12.86
CA ALA A 438 -6.27 -21.16 13.32
C ALA A 438 -6.10 -20.01 12.32
N MET A 439 -6.07 -20.31 11.01
CA MET A 439 -6.03 -19.33 9.94
C MET A 439 -7.24 -18.41 9.98
N CYS A 440 -8.42 -18.98 10.12
CA CYS A 440 -9.66 -18.21 10.19
C CYS A 440 -9.76 -17.41 11.50
N ALA A 441 -9.31 -17.98 12.64
CA ALA A 441 -9.22 -17.27 13.91
C ALA A 441 -8.31 -16.04 13.81
N ALA A 442 -7.11 -16.19 13.24
CA ALA A 442 -6.16 -15.10 13.08
C ALA A 442 -6.69 -13.97 12.17
N ALA A 443 -7.46 -14.33 11.13
CA ALA A 443 -8.01 -13.35 10.19
C ALA A 443 -9.29 -12.65 10.69
N THR A 444 -10.00 -13.19 11.68
CA THR A 444 -11.31 -12.67 12.12
C THR A 444 -11.34 -12.17 13.56
N GLN A 445 -10.45 -12.67 14.42
CA GLN A 445 -10.42 -12.34 15.85
C GLN A 445 -9.22 -11.45 16.21
N GLU A 446 -9.44 -10.52 17.12
CA GLU A 446 -8.37 -9.64 17.58
C GLU A 446 -7.36 -10.39 18.47
N ASN A 447 -6.08 -10.03 18.33
CA ASN A 447 -4.97 -10.56 19.13
C ASN A 447 -4.71 -12.08 19.00
N ILE A 448 -5.32 -12.74 18.01
CA ILE A 448 -5.03 -14.13 17.66
C ILE A 448 -4.05 -14.16 16.48
N VAL A 449 -3.10 -15.06 16.54
CA VAL A 449 -2.11 -15.30 15.48
C VAL A 449 -1.96 -16.80 15.28
N ASN A 450 -1.92 -17.23 14.06
CA ASN A 450 -1.57 -18.62 13.73
C ASN A 450 -0.06 -18.81 13.84
N HIS A 451 0.38 -19.54 14.85
CA HIS A 451 1.80 -19.79 15.14
C HIS A 451 2.40 -20.91 14.27
N THR A 452 1.60 -21.53 13.40
CA THR A 452 2.02 -22.66 12.57
C THR A 452 2.13 -22.28 11.10
N VAL A 453 3.06 -22.93 10.42
CA VAL A 453 3.34 -22.78 8.99
C VAL A 453 3.14 -24.15 8.35
N LEU A 454 2.21 -24.25 7.41
CA LEU A 454 1.94 -25.50 6.68
C LEU A 454 2.93 -25.65 5.52
N LEU A 455 3.71 -26.72 5.46
CA LEU A 455 4.70 -26.96 4.41
C LEU A 455 4.42 -28.29 3.67
N LEU A 456 4.29 -28.21 2.36
CA LEU A 456 4.20 -29.36 1.47
C LEU A 456 5.55 -29.59 0.78
N CYS A 457 6.31 -30.56 1.28
CA CYS A 457 7.69 -30.84 0.89
C CYS A 457 7.74 -32.08 0.00
N SER A 458 8.07 -31.95 -1.29
CA SER A 458 8.16 -33.10 -2.21
C SER A 458 9.03 -32.74 -3.41
N GLU A 459 9.93 -33.66 -3.78
CA GLU A 459 10.77 -33.55 -4.97
C GLU A 459 9.97 -33.74 -6.26
N ILE A 460 8.77 -34.31 -6.17
CA ILE A 460 7.90 -34.51 -7.32
C ILE A 460 7.36 -33.13 -7.77
N GLN A 461 7.78 -32.73 -8.94
CA GLN A 461 7.35 -31.47 -9.54
C GLN A 461 5.94 -31.62 -10.14
N ASN A 462 5.20 -30.51 -10.21
CA ASN A 462 3.87 -30.42 -10.84
C ASN A 462 2.77 -31.31 -10.23
N ILE A 463 2.94 -31.81 -9.01
CA ILE A 463 1.86 -32.56 -8.33
C ILE A 463 0.72 -31.64 -7.80
N GLY A 464 0.88 -30.31 -7.93
CA GLY A 464 -0.17 -29.36 -7.57
C GLY A 464 -0.04 -28.73 -6.18
N LYS A 465 1.12 -28.76 -5.51
CA LYS A 465 1.37 -28.19 -4.16
C LYS A 465 0.91 -26.73 -4.05
N THR A 466 1.45 -25.86 -4.92
CA THR A 466 1.13 -24.41 -4.96
C THR A 466 -0.35 -24.18 -5.25
N THR A 467 -0.92 -24.94 -6.17
CA THR A 467 -2.36 -24.86 -6.52
C THR A 467 -3.24 -25.25 -5.34
N PHE A 468 -2.90 -26.33 -4.61
CA PHE A 468 -3.62 -26.74 -3.41
C PHE A 468 -3.64 -25.64 -2.35
N ILE A 469 -2.49 -25.08 -2.02
CA ILE A 469 -2.38 -23.99 -1.03
C ILE A 469 -3.18 -22.76 -1.48
N ASN A 470 -3.06 -22.36 -2.74
CA ASN A 470 -3.79 -21.20 -3.24
C ASN A 470 -5.32 -21.44 -3.26
N ASN A 471 -5.76 -22.68 -3.39
CA ASN A 471 -7.17 -23.04 -3.35
C ASN A 471 -7.72 -23.26 -1.93
N LEU A 472 -6.93 -23.04 -0.88
CA LEU A 472 -7.47 -23.01 0.47
C LEU A 472 -8.41 -21.83 0.68
N LEU A 473 -8.20 -20.69 -0.02
CA LEU A 473 -9.09 -19.54 0.04
C LEU A 473 -10.20 -19.60 -1.04
N PRO A 474 -11.44 -19.24 -0.66
CA PRO A 474 -12.54 -19.15 -1.60
C PRO A 474 -12.33 -18.00 -2.61
N PRO A 475 -13.01 -18.03 -3.77
CA PRO A 475 -12.89 -16.97 -4.77
C PRO A 475 -13.12 -15.55 -4.24
N GLU A 476 -14.05 -15.38 -3.31
CA GLU A 476 -14.41 -14.11 -2.67
C GLU A 476 -13.28 -13.53 -1.82
N LEU A 477 -12.42 -14.38 -1.26
CA LEU A 477 -11.28 -13.99 -0.41
C LEU A 477 -9.92 -14.07 -1.14
N ARG A 478 -9.89 -14.28 -2.46
CA ARG A 478 -8.65 -14.36 -3.26
C ARG A 478 -7.83 -13.07 -3.22
N ALA A 479 -8.46 -11.93 -3.02
CA ALA A 479 -7.74 -10.65 -2.83
C ALA A 479 -6.84 -10.65 -1.58
N TYR A 480 -7.08 -11.54 -0.61
CA TYR A 480 -6.32 -11.69 0.63
C TYR A 480 -5.34 -12.87 0.60
N LEU A 481 -5.05 -13.39 -0.58
CA LEU A 481 -3.95 -14.32 -0.84
C LEU A 481 -2.73 -13.56 -1.34
N SER A 482 -1.60 -13.74 -0.70
CA SER A 482 -0.31 -13.25 -1.19
C SER A 482 0.63 -14.42 -1.47
N THR A 483 1.59 -14.22 -2.35
CA THR A 483 2.59 -15.24 -2.72
C THR A 483 4.00 -14.68 -2.61
N GLY A 484 4.98 -15.56 -2.37
CA GLY A 484 6.40 -15.25 -2.31
C GLY A 484 6.96 -15.21 -0.90
N LEU A 485 8.28 -15.22 -0.80
CA LEU A 485 9.00 -15.20 0.46
C LEU A 485 8.86 -13.84 1.16
N ILE A 486 8.84 -13.83 2.47
CA ILE A 486 8.70 -12.63 3.30
C ILE A 486 10.04 -12.22 3.89
N ASN A 487 10.46 -11.00 3.61
CA ASN A 487 11.63 -10.38 4.20
C ASN A 487 11.21 -9.44 5.36
N SER A 488 11.56 -9.79 6.58
CA SER A 488 11.23 -9.03 7.79
C SER A 488 11.78 -7.58 7.81
N ASN A 489 12.71 -7.23 6.94
CA ASN A 489 13.27 -5.90 6.81
C ASN A 489 12.61 -5.07 5.68
N ASN A 490 11.75 -5.67 4.88
CA ASN A 490 11.02 -4.99 3.81
C ASN A 490 9.64 -4.54 4.32
N LYS A 491 9.34 -3.26 4.20
CA LYS A 491 8.06 -2.68 4.64
C LYS A 491 6.87 -3.20 3.85
N ASP A 492 7.04 -3.46 2.58
CA ASP A 492 5.98 -3.97 1.72
C ASP A 492 5.63 -5.41 2.10
N ASP A 493 6.62 -6.22 2.47
CA ASP A 493 6.38 -7.57 2.98
C ASP A 493 5.72 -7.56 4.38
N LEU A 494 6.09 -6.60 5.24
CA LEU A 494 5.42 -6.40 6.51
C LEU A 494 3.94 -5.98 6.32
N ALA A 495 3.65 -5.16 5.30
CA ALA A 495 2.28 -4.79 4.95
C ALA A 495 1.46 -6.03 4.52
N LYS A 496 2.02 -6.92 3.69
CA LYS A 496 1.35 -8.17 3.28
C LYS A 496 0.87 -9.00 4.47
N ILE A 497 1.63 -9.04 5.58
CA ILE A 497 1.27 -9.80 6.79
C ILE A 497 -0.01 -9.27 7.44
N THR A 498 -0.29 -8.00 7.29
CA THR A 498 -1.48 -7.34 7.86
C THR A 498 -2.65 -7.26 6.88
N GLN A 499 -2.38 -7.50 5.59
CA GLN A 499 -3.34 -7.37 4.50
C GLN A 499 -3.78 -8.71 3.91
N ALA A 500 -3.07 -9.79 4.21
CA ALA A 500 -3.40 -11.12 3.74
C ALA A 500 -4.09 -11.97 4.83
N MET A 501 -4.91 -12.91 4.41
CA MET A 501 -5.39 -14.02 5.24
C MET A 501 -4.45 -15.22 5.14
N LEU A 502 -3.87 -15.43 3.94
CA LEU A 502 -2.94 -16.52 3.65
C LEU A 502 -1.78 -16.00 2.79
N ILE A 503 -0.55 -16.33 3.21
CA ILE A 503 0.65 -16.09 2.42
C ILE A 503 1.25 -17.43 2.03
N ASN A 504 1.29 -17.69 0.72
CA ASN A 504 1.93 -18.87 0.16
C ASN A 504 3.43 -18.57 -0.07
N LEU A 505 4.29 -19.17 0.74
CA LEU A 505 5.74 -19.11 0.66
C LEU A 505 6.22 -20.12 -0.39
N ASP A 506 6.15 -19.72 -1.66
CA ASP A 506 6.63 -20.58 -2.74
C ASP A 506 8.16 -20.68 -2.69
N GLU A 507 8.70 -21.90 -2.90
CA GLU A 507 10.14 -22.18 -2.77
C GLU A 507 10.72 -21.79 -1.39
N PHE A 508 10.07 -22.24 -0.32
CA PHE A 508 10.45 -21.94 1.07
C PHE A 508 11.92 -22.27 1.37
N GLU A 509 12.50 -23.29 0.71
CA GLU A 509 13.90 -23.66 0.81
C GLU A 509 14.90 -22.56 0.42
N GLY A 510 14.45 -21.52 -0.29
CA GLY A 510 15.27 -20.37 -0.66
C GLY A 510 15.63 -19.44 0.51
N MET A 511 15.01 -19.62 1.69
CA MET A 511 15.34 -18.82 2.88
C MET A 511 16.69 -19.20 3.49
N SER A 512 17.59 -18.22 3.64
CA SER A 512 18.84 -18.43 4.39
C SER A 512 18.58 -18.63 5.89
N GLY A 513 19.51 -19.23 6.61
CA GLY A 513 19.36 -19.49 8.05
C GLY A 513 19.07 -18.24 8.90
N ARG A 514 19.56 -17.05 8.49
CA ARG A 514 19.23 -15.76 9.17
C ARG A 514 17.81 -15.33 8.88
N GLU A 515 17.38 -15.44 7.64
CA GLU A 515 16.01 -15.10 7.21
C GLU A 515 15.00 -16.02 7.86
N LEU A 516 15.30 -17.33 7.94
CA LEU A 516 14.46 -18.32 8.61
C LEU A 516 14.27 -18.00 10.10
N ASN A 517 15.34 -17.57 10.80
CA ASN A 517 15.24 -17.20 12.22
C ASN A 517 14.42 -15.91 12.40
N ALA A 518 14.61 -14.92 11.54
CA ALA A 518 13.80 -13.69 11.53
C ALA A 518 12.33 -14.00 11.20
N PHE A 519 12.08 -14.92 10.28
CA PHE A 519 10.74 -15.37 9.92
C PHE A 519 10.07 -16.14 11.08
N LYS A 520 10.80 -17.04 11.78
CA LYS A 520 10.28 -17.74 12.99
C LYS A 520 9.84 -16.77 14.09
N ASP A 521 10.54 -15.64 14.25
CA ASP A 521 10.14 -14.59 15.17
C ASP A 521 8.90 -13.83 14.66
N LEU A 522 8.87 -13.55 13.36
CA LEU A 522 7.77 -12.83 12.71
C LEU A 522 6.44 -13.59 12.79
N VAL A 523 6.44 -14.90 12.56
CA VAL A 523 5.25 -15.78 12.65
C VAL A 523 4.53 -15.68 14.00
N THR A 524 5.25 -15.35 15.07
CA THR A 524 4.68 -15.29 16.43
C THR A 524 4.31 -13.86 16.89
N ARG A 525 4.64 -12.84 16.10
CA ARG A 525 4.34 -11.45 16.46
C ARG A 525 2.85 -11.16 16.31
N LYS A 526 2.21 -10.64 17.35
CA LYS A 526 0.79 -10.27 17.32
C LYS A 526 0.51 -8.94 16.60
N VAL A 527 1.49 -8.05 16.60
CA VAL A 527 1.38 -6.70 16.07
C VAL A 527 2.56 -6.42 15.15
N ILE A 528 2.26 -5.90 13.99
CA ILE A 528 3.24 -5.48 13.00
C ILE A 528 3.22 -3.96 12.93
N SER A 529 4.39 -3.34 13.17
CA SER A 529 4.51 -1.88 13.17
C SER A 529 5.23 -1.43 11.90
N PHE A 530 4.54 -0.70 11.05
CA PHE A 530 5.14 -0.07 9.87
C PHE A 530 4.42 1.23 9.52
N ARG A 531 4.95 1.96 8.55
CA ARG A 531 4.36 3.20 8.08
C ARG A 531 3.75 2.96 6.70
N LEU A 532 2.44 3.14 6.58
CA LEU A 532 1.73 3.13 5.30
C LEU A 532 2.30 4.20 4.35
N PRO A 533 2.23 4.01 3.03
CA PRO A 533 2.52 5.05 2.06
C PRO A 533 1.79 6.34 2.44
N TYR A 534 2.48 7.47 2.37
CA TYR A 534 1.96 8.80 2.70
C TYR A 534 1.50 9.04 4.15
N ALA A 535 1.48 8.04 5.03
CA ALA A 535 1.17 8.23 6.44
C ALA A 535 2.27 9.05 7.15
N ARG A 536 1.88 9.95 8.06
CA ARG A 536 2.84 10.80 8.79
C ARG A 536 3.60 10.04 9.89
N ARG A 537 3.03 8.94 10.41
CA ARG A 537 3.56 8.17 11.54
C ARG A 537 3.48 6.67 11.27
N SER A 538 4.36 5.89 11.90
CA SER A 538 4.20 4.44 11.99
C SER A 538 2.95 4.11 12.80
N GLN A 539 2.22 3.08 12.38
CA GLN A 539 1.03 2.57 13.01
C GLN A 539 1.21 1.10 13.34
N ASN A 540 0.43 0.63 14.28
CA ASN A 540 0.40 -0.77 14.70
C ASN A 540 -0.80 -1.44 14.04
N PHE A 541 -0.55 -2.52 13.34
CA PHE A 541 -1.57 -3.31 12.64
C PHE A 541 -1.63 -4.72 13.22
N PRO A 542 -2.80 -5.36 13.27
CA PRO A 542 -2.90 -6.74 13.67
C PRO A 542 -2.20 -7.65 12.65
N HIS A 543 -1.62 -8.73 13.11
CA HIS A 543 -1.10 -9.78 12.26
C HIS A 543 -2.25 -10.72 11.89
N THR A 544 -2.75 -10.64 10.67
CA THR A 544 -3.89 -11.42 10.19
C THR A 544 -3.50 -12.63 9.34
N ALA A 545 -2.30 -12.60 8.75
CA ALA A 545 -1.85 -13.64 7.84
C ALA A 545 -1.51 -14.96 8.52
N SER A 546 -1.88 -16.06 7.90
CA SER A 546 -1.29 -17.37 8.14
C SER A 546 -0.34 -17.73 7.01
N PHE A 547 0.64 -18.59 7.29
CA PHE A 547 1.67 -18.96 6.33
C PHE A 547 1.51 -20.41 5.92
N ALA A 548 1.53 -20.66 4.61
CA ALA A 548 1.74 -21.99 4.05
C ALA A 548 2.83 -21.90 2.99
N GLY A 549 3.45 -23.00 2.62
CA GLY A 549 4.51 -22.96 1.62
C GLY A 549 4.75 -24.29 0.93
N THR A 550 5.50 -24.23 -0.15
CA THR A 550 5.94 -25.38 -0.92
C THR A 550 7.45 -25.51 -0.87
N CYS A 551 7.94 -26.74 -0.88
CA CYS A 551 9.34 -27.06 -0.96
C CYS A 551 9.57 -28.12 -2.05
N ASN A 552 10.72 -28.00 -2.73
CA ASN A 552 11.14 -28.96 -3.76
C ASN A 552 12.05 -30.06 -3.22
N TYR A 553 12.42 -29.97 -1.94
CA TYR A 553 13.21 -30.96 -1.23
C TYR A 553 12.42 -31.43 -0.01
N GLN A 554 12.69 -32.68 0.44
CA GLN A 554 12.07 -33.18 1.66
C GLN A 554 12.78 -32.58 2.88
N GLU A 555 14.09 -32.50 2.88
CA GLU A 555 14.91 -31.98 3.98
C GLU A 555 15.01 -30.45 3.93
N VAL A 556 14.15 -29.76 4.64
CA VAL A 556 14.03 -28.28 4.59
C VAL A 556 14.31 -27.59 5.93
N LEU A 557 14.36 -28.34 7.03
CA LEU A 557 14.56 -27.81 8.37
C LEU A 557 16.03 -27.85 8.77
N HIS A 558 16.74 -26.74 8.65
CA HIS A 558 18.17 -26.64 8.96
C HIS A 558 18.52 -26.47 10.45
N ASP A 559 17.52 -26.20 11.30
CA ASP A 559 17.72 -25.96 12.72
C ASP A 559 16.95 -27.02 13.53
N THR A 560 17.54 -27.48 14.63
CA THR A 560 16.90 -28.43 15.56
C THR A 560 15.96 -27.73 16.53
N THR A 561 15.99 -26.41 16.63
CA THR A 561 15.18 -25.63 17.58
C THR A 561 14.06 -24.87 16.89
N GLY A 562 12.88 -24.87 17.50
CA GLY A 562 11.73 -24.10 17.00
C GLY A 562 10.98 -24.71 15.81
N ASN A 563 11.24 -25.98 15.47
CA ASN A 563 10.57 -26.70 14.38
C ASN A 563 9.11 -27.03 14.69
N ARG A 564 8.67 -26.90 15.93
CA ARG A 564 7.26 -27.00 16.34
C ARG A 564 6.31 -26.00 15.65
N ARG A 565 6.86 -25.01 14.92
CA ARG A 565 6.07 -24.08 14.12
C ARG A 565 5.70 -24.63 12.75
N PHE A 566 6.43 -25.63 12.26
CA PHE A 566 6.30 -26.15 10.90
C PHE A 566 5.49 -27.43 10.90
N LEU A 567 4.41 -27.44 10.13
CA LEU A 567 3.60 -28.62 9.84
C LEU A 567 4.08 -29.18 8.49
N CYS A 568 5.15 -29.99 8.52
CA CYS A 568 5.78 -30.54 7.33
C CYS A 568 5.13 -31.85 6.92
N PHE A 569 4.72 -31.95 5.66
CA PHE A 569 4.15 -33.17 5.09
C PHE A 569 4.72 -33.43 3.70
N HIS A 570 4.92 -34.71 3.38
CA HIS A 570 5.36 -35.15 2.06
C HIS A 570 4.15 -35.67 1.26
N PRO A 571 3.61 -34.88 0.31
CA PRO A 571 2.54 -35.35 -0.55
C PRO A 571 3.08 -36.27 -1.64
N TYR A 572 2.49 -37.47 -1.76
CA TYR A 572 2.73 -38.40 -2.86
C TYR A 572 1.89 -38.08 -4.08
N SER A 573 0.65 -37.64 -3.85
CA SER A 573 -0.28 -37.18 -4.89
C SER A 573 -1.26 -36.17 -4.34
N ILE A 574 -1.71 -35.26 -5.18
CA ILE A 574 -2.75 -34.28 -4.89
C ILE A 574 -3.82 -34.39 -5.95
N GLN A 575 -5.06 -34.70 -5.54
CA GLN A 575 -6.21 -34.76 -6.43
C GLN A 575 -6.95 -33.42 -6.40
N PHE A 576 -7.23 -32.88 -7.57
CA PHE A 576 -8.03 -31.66 -7.66
C PHE A 576 -9.51 -32.01 -7.53
N ILE A 577 -10.11 -31.57 -6.44
CA ILE A 577 -11.53 -31.74 -6.14
C ILE A 577 -12.26 -30.41 -6.29
N THR A 578 -13.56 -30.46 -6.54
CA THR A 578 -14.42 -29.28 -6.44
C THR A 578 -14.71 -29.01 -4.96
N ILE A 579 -14.21 -27.87 -4.47
CA ILE A 579 -14.35 -27.49 -3.05
C ILE A 579 -15.69 -26.75 -2.88
N ASN A 580 -16.53 -27.24 -1.97
CA ASN A 580 -17.70 -26.50 -1.50
C ASN A 580 -17.28 -25.51 -0.41
N TYR A 581 -16.78 -24.33 -0.84
CA TYR A 581 -16.26 -23.33 0.09
C TYR A 581 -17.27 -22.85 1.12
N ALA A 582 -18.53 -22.67 0.73
CA ALA A 582 -19.57 -22.22 1.65
C ALA A 582 -19.69 -23.18 2.84
N GLN A 583 -19.70 -24.48 2.60
CA GLN A 583 -19.84 -25.49 3.65
C GLN A 583 -18.51 -25.79 4.36
N LEU A 584 -17.36 -25.75 3.65
CA LEU A 584 -16.04 -25.87 4.27
C LEU A 584 -15.84 -24.77 5.32
N TYR A 585 -16.11 -23.52 4.97
CA TYR A 585 -15.95 -22.38 5.89
C TYR A 585 -17.06 -22.32 6.95
N ALA A 586 -18.25 -22.84 6.66
CA ALA A 586 -19.31 -23.04 7.67
C ALA A 586 -18.89 -24.07 8.73
N GLN A 587 -18.23 -25.18 8.33
CA GLN A 587 -17.63 -26.14 9.26
C GLN A 587 -16.53 -25.49 10.12
N ILE A 588 -15.62 -24.73 9.51
CA ILE A 588 -14.56 -24.01 10.23
C ILE A 588 -15.16 -23.02 11.22
N LYS A 589 -16.18 -22.24 10.83
CA LYS A 589 -16.92 -21.32 11.68
C LYS A 589 -17.57 -22.05 12.87
N TYR A 590 -18.18 -23.21 12.63
CA TYR A 590 -18.76 -24.05 13.67
C TYR A 590 -17.71 -24.52 14.66
N LEU A 591 -16.57 -25.04 14.19
CA LEU A 591 -15.47 -25.49 15.05
C LEU A 591 -14.88 -24.33 15.85
N LEU A 592 -14.67 -23.17 15.22
CA LEU A 592 -14.13 -21.98 15.87
C LEU A 592 -15.02 -21.50 17.03
N ASN A 593 -16.35 -21.63 16.89
CA ASN A 593 -17.32 -21.23 17.90
C ASN A 593 -17.71 -22.36 18.89
N LYS A 594 -17.22 -23.58 18.68
CA LYS A 594 -17.51 -24.73 19.54
C LYS A 594 -16.82 -24.59 20.87
N PRO A 595 -17.53 -24.56 22.01
CA PRO A 595 -16.94 -24.46 23.32
C PRO A 595 -15.92 -25.60 23.58
N GLY A 596 -14.71 -25.21 23.99
CA GLY A 596 -13.64 -26.17 24.30
C GLY A 596 -12.89 -26.76 23.09
N TYR A 597 -13.24 -26.36 21.86
CA TYR A 597 -12.45 -26.76 20.69
C TYR A 597 -11.08 -26.07 20.69
N GLN A 598 -10.03 -26.90 20.46
CA GLN A 598 -8.64 -26.49 20.58
C GLN A 598 -7.93 -26.59 19.21
N TYR A 599 -7.72 -25.45 18.58
CA TYR A 599 -7.00 -25.35 17.29
C TYR A 599 -5.50 -25.06 17.43
N TRP A 600 -5.01 -24.80 18.64
CA TRP A 600 -3.57 -24.65 18.92
C TRP A 600 -2.95 -25.98 19.36
N PHE A 601 -1.65 -26.14 19.14
CA PHE A 601 -0.90 -27.33 19.48
C PHE A 601 -0.43 -27.29 20.93
N THR A 602 -0.69 -28.36 21.69
CA THR A 602 -0.23 -28.56 23.07
C THR A 602 1.21 -29.05 23.11
N GLN A 603 1.76 -29.28 24.32
CA GLN A 603 3.07 -29.86 24.46
C GLN A 603 3.12 -31.30 23.91
N ALA A 604 2.10 -32.12 24.17
CA ALA A 604 2.01 -33.49 23.63
C ALA A 604 1.90 -33.51 22.09
N ASP A 605 1.14 -32.55 21.52
CA ASP A 605 1.06 -32.39 20.06
C ASP A 605 2.42 -31.98 19.48
N ASN A 606 3.18 -31.11 20.17
CA ASN A 606 4.51 -30.69 19.72
C ASN A 606 5.50 -31.87 19.71
N GLU A 607 5.43 -32.82 20.65
CA GLU A 607 6.25 -34.02 20.65
C GLU A 607 5.95 -34.89 19.40
N ARG A 608 4.66 -35.10 19.08
CA ARG A 608 4.25 -35.79 17.84
C ARG A 608 4.70 -35.07 16.58
N LEU A 609 4.66 -33.72 16.62
CA LEU A 609 5.10 -32.89 15.49
C LEU A 609 6.62 -32.92 15.32
N GLU A 610 7.38 -32.93 16.40
CA GLU A 610 8.85 -33.09 16.36
C GLU A 610 9.24 -34.46 15.78
N GLU A 611 8.56 -35.56 16.20
CA GLU A 611 8.74 -36.88 15.62
C GLU A 611 8.42 -36.91 14.11
N ASN A 612 7.31 -36.36 13.70
CA ASN A 612 6.97 -36.23 12.27
C ASN A 612 8.01 -35.41 11.49
N ASN A 613 8.52 -34.34 12.11
CA ASN A 613 9.45 -33.43 11.45
C ASN A 613 10.88 -33.93 11.37
N GLU A 614 11.23 -35.05 12.08
CA GLU A 614 12.55 -35.67 11.96
C GLU A 614 12.89 -36.04 10.50
N ALA A 615 11.89 -36.49 9.73
CA ALA A 615 12.05 -36.84 8.32
C ALA A 615 12.32 -35.63 7.39
N PHE A 616 12.15 -34.41 7.91
CA PHE A 616 12.33 -33.17 7.17
C PHE A 616 13.53 -32.32 7.64
N ILE A 617 14.32 -32.88 8.59
CA ILE A 617 15.52 -32.21 9.08
C ILE A 617 16.65 -32.40 8.07
N PHE A 618 17.24 -31.28 7.66
CA PHE A 618 18.43 -31.30 6.82
C PHE A 618 19.63 -31.78 7.62
N HIS A 619 20.26 -32.83 7.14
CA HIS A 619 21.52 -33.34 7.65
C HIS A 619 22.68 -32.88 6.76
N SER A 620 23.64 -32.15 7.34
CA SER A 620 24.83 -31.78 6.57
C SER A 620 25.66 -33.00 6.24
N PRO A 621 26.47 -32.99 5.15
CA PRO A 621 27.39 -34.07 4.85
C PRO A 621 28.31 -34.43 6.04
N GLU A 622 28.71 -33.43 6.83
CA GLU A 622 29.50 -33.62 8.05
C GLU A 622 28.68 -34.35 9.12
N GLU A 623 27.39 -34.10 9.23
CA GLU A 623 26.48 -34.75 10.17
C GLU A 623 26.28 -36.23 9.81
N GLU A 624 25.99 -36.49 8.55
CA GLU A 624 25.89 -37.87 8.02
C GLU A 624 27.16 -38.67 8.27
N MET A 625 28.31 -38.06 7.98
CA MET A 625 29.61 -38.69 8.22
C MET A 625 29.82 -39.02 9.70
N VAL A 626 29.44 -38.10 10.59
CA VAL A 626 29.53 -38.35 12.05
C VAL A 626 28.65 -39.53 12.44
N LEU A 627 27.36 -39.47 12.11
CA LEU A 627 26.36 -40.45 12.52
C LEU A 627 26.62 -41.84 11.93
N THR A 628 27.25 -41.92 10.75
CA THR A 628 27.65 -43.17 10.14
C THR A 628 28.83 -43.85 10.86
N HIS A 629 29.73 -43.04 11.42
CA HIS A 629 31.00 -43.55 11.94
C HIS A 629 31.13 -43.57 13.45
N ILE A 630 30.35 -42.75 14.14
CA ILE A 630 30.36 -42.63 15.60
C ILE A 630 28.93 -42.47 16.16
N ARG A 631 28.72 -42.97 17.37
CA ARG A 631 27.49 -42.77 18.14
C ARG A 631 27.80 -42.49 19.62
N LYS A 632 26.78 -42.15 20.38
CA LYS A 632 26.89 -42.08 21.83
C LYS A 632 27.20 -43.49 22.39
N PRO A 633 28.13 -43.60 23.37
CA PRO A 633 28.37 -44.87 24.02
C PRO A 633 27.18 -45.27 24.89
N GLU A 634 26.83 -46.56 24.84
CA GLU A 634 25.87 -47.18 25.75
C GLU A 634 26.50 -47.65 27.04
N ARG A 635 25.67 -48.06 28.00
CA ARG A 635 26.13 -48.54 29.30
C ARG A 635 26.97 -49.82 29.12
N PHE A 636 28.23 -49.81 29.65
CA PHE A 636 29.24 -50.88 29.55
C PHE A 636 30.02 -50.97 28.22
N GLU A 637 29.84 -50.04 27.30
CA GLU A 637 30.66 -49.96 26.08
C GLU A 637 31.99 -49.21 26.30
N LYS A 638 32.93 -49.46 25.39
CA LYS A 638 34.21 -48.75 25.39
C LYS A 638 34.03 -47.31 24.92
N VAL A 639 34.30 -46.37 25.83
CA VAL A 639 34.18 -44.94 25.55
C VAL A 639 35.51 -44.36 25.08
N TYR A 640 35.50 -43.71 23.91
CA TYR A 640 36.64 -42.95 23.44
C TYR A 640 36.36 -41.45 23.64
N TYR A 641 37.34 -40.69 24.16
CA TYR A 641 37.26 -39.26 24.31
C TYR A 641 38.05 -38.59 23.19
N LEU A 642 37.41 -38.15 22.11
CA LEU A 642 38.03 -37.61 20.91
C LEU A 642 37.77 -36.08 20.77
N ALA A 643 38.80 -35.35 20.38
CA ALA A 643 38.67 -33.98 19.95
C ALA A 643 38.07 -33.92 18.52
N VAL A 644 37.49 -32.76 18.13
CA VAL A 644 36.93 -32.57 16.79
C VAL A 644 37.95 -32.89 15.69
N SER A 645 39.23 -32.55 15.90
CA SER A 645 40.28 -32.83 14.95
C SER A 645 40.57 -34.35 14.82
N GLU A 646 40.47 -35.09 15.93
CA GLU A 646 40.69 -36.54 15.95
C GLU A 646 39.48 -37.27 15.31
N ILE A 647 38.26 -36.76 15.52
CA ILE A 647 37.05 -37.25 14.84
C ILE A 647 37.14 -37.00 13.32
N ALA A 648 37.57 -35.81 12.91
CA ALA A 648 37.78 -35.48 11.51
C ALA A 648 38.83 -36.38 10.84
N GLU A 649 39.91 -36.71 11.58
CA GLU A 649 40.95 -37.62 11.11
C GLU A 649 40.44 -39.06 10.98
N LEU A 650 39.70 -39.55 11.97
CA LEU A 650 39.07 -40.88 11.93
C LEU A 650 38.15 -41.05 10.71
N ILE A 651 37.32 -40.03 10.43
CA ILE A 651 36.42 -40.04 9.29
C ILE A 651 37.21 -39.95 7.98
N ARG A 652 38.26 -39.11 7.93
CA ARG A 652 39.15 -39.02 6.76
C ARG A 652 39.82 -40.36 6.42
N GLU A 653 40.34 -41.03 7.42
CA GLU A 653 40.99 -42.33 7.23
C GLU A 653 40.04 -43.40 6.66
N ARG A 654 38.76 -43.33 7.05
CA ARG A 654 37.73 -44.29 6.63
C ARG A 654 37.06 -43.97 5.27
N THR A 655 36.94 -42.68 4.94
CA THR A 655 36.17 -42.22 3.77
C THR A 655 36.99 -41.52 2.71
N GLY A 656 38.21 -41.09 3.03
CA GLY A 656 39.01 -40.20 2.18
C GLY A 656 38.58 -38.75 2.21
N TYR A 657 37.49 -38.38 2.93
CA TYR A 657 36.96 -37.03 2.97
C TYR A 657 37.86 -36.07 3.76
N GLN A 658 38.25 -34.95 3.12
CA GLN A 658 39.11 -33.95 3.76
C GLN A 658 38.30 -32.78 4.31
N TYR A 659 38.35 -32.62 5.62
CA TYR A 659 37.70 -31.51 6.29
C TYR A 659 38.46 -30.19 6.17
N SER A 660 37.84 -29.16 5.64
CA SER A 660 38.30 -27.79 5.73
C SER A 660 38.23 -27.27 7.18
N ILE A 661 38.81 -26.07 7.45
CA ILE A 661 38.68 -25.42 8.77
C ILE A 661 37.19 -25.12 9.07
N GLY A 662 36.43 -24.70 8.08
CA GLY A 662 34.98 -24.45 8.22
C GLY A 662 34.19 -25.70 8.56
N SER A 663 34.47 -26.81 7.85
CA SER A 663 33.84 -28.12 8.10
C SER A 663 34.18 -28.69 9.47
N LYS A 664 35.38 -28.45 10.01
CA LYS A 664 35.74 -28.84 11.40
C LYS A 664 34.94 -28.05 12.44
N ILE A 665 34.63 -26.78 12.18
CA ILE A 665 33.75 -25.98 13.04
C ILE A 665 32.33 -26.56 13.01
N GLN A 666 31.83 -26.94 11.84
CA GLN A 666 30.52 -27.58 11.69
C GLN A 666 30.48 -28.93 12.41
N LEU A 667 31.51 -29.74 12.28
CA LEU A 667 31.64 -30.99 13.02
C LEU A 667 31.48 -30.79 14.54
N GLY A 668 32.11 -29.76 15.10
CA GLY A 668 31.95 -29.41 16.52
C GLY A 668 30.51 -28.99 16.89
N LYS A 669 29.81 -28.33 15.98
CA LYS A 669 28.38 -28.02 16.15
C LYS A 669 27.51 -29.28 16.09
N VAL A 670 27.80 -30.23 15.18
CA VAL A 670 27.13 -31.52 15.06
C VAL A 670 27.23 -32.31 16.36
N MET A 671 28.43 -32.39 16.92
CA MET A 671 28.65 -33.09 18.20
C MET A 671 27.83 -32.49 19.35
N THR A 672 27.67 -31.16 19.35
CA THR A 672 26.86 -30.45 20.34
C THR A 672 25.37 -30.61 20.06
N LYS A 673 24.94 -30.54 18.79
CA LYS A 673 23.57 -30.74 18.32
C LYS A 673 23.03 -32.12 18.76
N HIS A 674 23.85 -33.17 18.60
CA HIS A 674 23.49 -34.52 18.98
C HIS A 674 23.79 -34.85 20.45
N HIS A 675 24.03 -33.83 21.30
CA HIS A 675 24.22 -34.01 22.74
C HIS A 675 25.25 -35.06 23.13
N PHE A 676 26.39 -35.15 22.39
CA PHE A 676 27.50 -35.96 22.82
C PHE A 676 28.10 -35.41 24.12
N GLU A 677 28.26 -36.24 25.13
CA GLU A 677 28.91 -35.84 26.38
C GLU A 677 30.31 -35.31 26.09
N SER A 678 30.70 -34.22 26.75
CA SER A 678 32.00 -33.62 26.50
C SER A 678 32.73 -33.26 27.80
N LYS A 679 34.06 -33.46 27.79
CA LYS A 679 34.97 -33.01 28.86
C LYS A 679 35.90 -31.94 28.33
N LYS A 680 36.11 -30.89 29.12
CA LYS A 680 37.07 -29.82 28.81
C LYS A 680 38.45 -30.28 29.32
N GLY A 681 39.41 -30.49 28.42
CA GLY A 681 40.81 -30.78 28.74
C GLY A 681 41.73 -29.58 28.44
N ASN A 682 43.00 -29.68 28.76
CA ASN A 682 44.00 -28.65 28.51
C ASN A 682 44.14 -28.29 27.01
N ASN A 683 43.84 -29.25 26.12
CA ASN A 683 43.94 -29.11 24.66
C ASN A 683 42.56 -28.96 23.97
N GLY A 684 41.54 -28.44 24.66
CA GLY A 684 40.23 -28.24 24.11
C GLY A 684 39.14 -29.19 24.59
N ARG A 685 37.98 -29.15 23.94
CA ARG A 685 36.81 -29.99 24.26
C ARG A 685 36.96 -31.37 23.59
N ARG A 686 36.76 -32.44 24.36
CA ARG A 686 36.74 -33.83 23.89
C ARG A 686 35.37 -34.44 24.10
N TYR A 687 34.86 -35.16 23.12
CA TYR A 687 33.55 -35.78 23.13
C TYR A 687 33.64 -37.26 23.41
N ALA A 688 32.75 -37.78 24.25
CA ALA A 688 32.62 -39.20 24.54
C ALA A 688 31.91 -39.88 23.37
N VAL A 689 32.58 -40.76 22.67
CA VAL A 689 32.06 -41.43 21.46
C VAL A 689 32.29 -42.92 21.52
N PHE A 690 31.41 -43.68 20.87
CA PHE A 690 31.62 -45.06 20.47
C PHE A 690 31.91 -45.12 18.97
N ILE A 691 32.91 -45.79 18.54
CA ILE A 691 33.32 -45.90 17.14
C ILE A 691 32.63 -47.10 16.51
N ILE A 692 31.75 -46.85 15.53
CA ILE A 692 30.97 -47.87 14.83
C ILE A 692 31.90 -48.70 13.92
N ASP A 693 31.82 -50.03 13.99
CA ASP A 693 32.55 -50.92 13.09
C ASP A 693 31.71 -51.14 11.81
N ILE A 694 32.16 -50.55 10.70
CA ILE A 694 31.41 -50.54 9.43
C ILE A 694 31.31 -51.91 8.79
N GLU A 695 32.24 -52.83 9.08
CA GLU A 695 32.17 -54.20 8.55
C GLU A 695 31.00 -54.97 9.16
N GLN A 696 30.68 -54.75 10.44
CA GLN A 696 29.52 -55.35 11.08
C GLN A 696 28.18 -54.76 10.57
N VAL A 697 28.14 -53.49 10.23
CA VAL A 697 26.92 -52.85 9.71
C VAL A 697 26.60 -53.30 8.28
N LYS A 698 27.61 -53.50 7.43
CA LYS A 698 27.42 -54.05 6.07
C LYS A 698 26.95 -55.49 6.08
N SER A 699 27.37 -56.32 7.05
CA SER A 699 26.89 -57.69 7.16
C SER A 699 25.42 -57.77 7.60
N ASN A 700 24.95 -56.87 8.45
CA ASN A 700 23.56 -56.83 8.92
C ASN A 700 22.55 -56.32 7.84
N ARG A 701 22.97 -55.40 6.97
CA ARG A 701 22.13 -54.93 5.82
C ARG A 701 22.01 -55.93 4.66
N LEU A 702 22.82 -57.00 4.64
CA LEU A 702 22.71 -58.10 3.67
C LEU A 702 21.73 -59.21 4.10
N TYR A 703 21.15 -59.08 5.32
CA TYR A 703 20.21 -60.03 5.89
C TYR A 703 18.83 -59.45 6.21
N GLU A 704 18.60 -58.15 5.92
CA GLU A 704 17.29 -57.47 5.81
C GLU A 704 16.93 -57.23 4.32
#